data_ef2920678ca96c449960e82d4ebac692
#
_entry.id   ef2920678ca96c449960e82d4ebac692
#
_cell.length_a   1.000
_cell.length_b   1.000
_cell.length_c   1.000
_cell.angle_alpha   90.00
_cell.angle_beta   90.00
_cell.angle_gamma   90.00
#
_symmetry.space_group_name_H-M   'P 1'
#
loop_
_entity.id
_entity.type
_entity.pdbx_description
1 polymer ?
#
loop_
_entity_poly.entity_id
_entity_poly.type
_entity_poly.pdbx_seq_one_letter_code
_entity_poly.pdbx_strand_id
1 'polypeptide(L)'
;MTDRISGPALAVIVPVYKHSVLLGEAITSALNQETDFEICIVIVNDGCPLPETHQTCLDFVSGAPGRVHYIRRQNGGLSAARNTGVEHVLNTWETVRAIYFLDADNRILPGALQRAYEALEESPEIGWVYPNIDMFGQEWNGDFSGEYSVLRHLEENICEAGSLVRRVVFAAGARFDESMKLGFEDWDFWLTAVELGFRGRHLDNFGLRYRKRPESMVRDSDRDRLEITSYIQRKHKPLFEFDSLHALEHREAPRYGIFKSNTGCVGLTSDPNVEGRRLGLEDFFDEYYRAKSAPMRYSRPAFVIVTQTALLDCLRQFRLSQWIFWYLETLVELSGVVHLAVRNDAGPHRIEVKTICDPADTTSREPAGLVIVKTELLDRYLDSGSANGIMSLAADMTRPTARLVELALPDDRDLPSLAPADATLHMLLQRMQDCRSRLYQGTSWNWRENSFRIKGELFKITRDMLNTGPVCPRSRQNGKRQIGFLLPLADFGGVEKTAYNLARVLKARGWSTHLFVFSSQSCRPVDQIVDAFDSLNFLCDPEVGKWDPNQRFMGSHYPNWVSSGQHQRALGLLAGLDAVVNCHCADAHALMAPLRRRDVTTVASLQVTDLSALDRPSGQTYLTLGYEYTYDHIACCSQQLFDWCHAIGIPEGKLALVLNGPSYPLPAGTAEAIVRTRLARRPGPLRVMSLGRLDRQKGLDRLVATIMLTRRAALPIDWRVIGDTVIDGTVPPELEQLRVEIEPAKLTQDELTECYGWADVVLILSRWEGLPLTIVEAMRVGVVVCATTVGAVAEAVSHEETGFLLPSAGTAAIAAAAARLLQRLCQDRRVLNRVSLAAAHAMKDWTWETTAGDFLARLEQLVRE
;
A
#
# COMPACT_ATOMS: atom_id res chain seq x y z
N MET A 1 -23.41 33.05 42.25
CA MET A 1 -23.57 34.28 41.48
C MET A 1 -22.36 34.36 40.54
N THR A 2 -22.47 33.80 39.35
CA THR A 2 -21.46 33.96 38.31
C THR A 2 -21.74 35.28 37.63
N ASP A 3 -20.77 36.20 37.65
CA ASP A 3 -20.81 37.45 36.91
C ASP A 3 -21.17 37.13 35.45
N ARG A 4 -22.38 37.54 35.01
CA ARG A 4 -22.78 37.53 33.62
C ARG A 4 -21.91 38.58 32.92
N ILE A 5 -20.91 38.11 32.18
CA ILE A 5 -20.21 38.95 31.23
C ILE A 5 -21.27 39.47 30.26
N SER A 6 -21.53 40.78 30.32
CA SER A 6 -22.54 41.44 29.48
C SER A 6 -22.05 41.55 28.05
N GLY A 7 -22.77 40.90 27.10
CA GLY A 7 -22.48 40.97 25.67
C GLY A 7 -23.03 39.76 24.89
N PRO A 8 -23.05 39.83 23.55
CA PRO A 8 -23.60 38.77 22.73
C PRO A 8 -22.81 37.48 22.85
N ALA A 9 -23.52 36.33 22.93
CA ALA A 9 -22.92 35.01 22.91
C ALA A 9 -22.72 34.48 21.49
N LEU A 10 -23.51 34.99 20.50
CA LEU A 10 -23.50 34.59 19.13
C LEU A 10 -23.50 35.81 18.19
N ALA A 11 -22.70 35.72 17.11
CA ALA A 11 -22.69 36.71 16.04
C ALA A 11 -23.24 36.10 14.73
N VAL A 12 -24.11 36.84 14.04
CA VAL A 12 -24.60 36.52 12.68
C VAL A 12 -23.90 37.45 11.70
N ILE A 13 -23.13 36.91 10.78
CA ILE A 13 -22.49 37.68 9.71
C ILE A 13 -23.32 37.58 8.44
N VAL A 14 -23.71 38.75 7.89
CA VAL A 14 -24.53 38.84 6.65
C VAL A 14 -23.70 39.58 5.59
N PRO A 15 -23.00 38.83 4.68
CA PRO A 15 -22.35 39.46 3.53
C PRO A 15 -23.37 39.89 2.52
N VAL A 16 -23.22 41.09 1.94
CA VAL A 16 -24.19 41.61 0.94
C VAL A 16 -23.50 42.27 -0.25
N TYR A 17 -23.96 41.87 -1.45
CA TYR A 17 -23.60 42.50 -2.72
C TYR A 17 -24.76 42.33 -3.71
N LYS A 18 -25.37 43.44 -4.20
CA LYS A 18 -26.47 43.49 -5.16
C LYS A 18 -27.81 42.80 -4.75
N HIS A 19 -28.12 42.73 -3.44
CA HIS A 19 -29.31 42.07 -2.88
C HIS A 19 -30.13 42.97 -1.94
N SER A 20 -30.42 44.20 -2.33
CA SER A 20 -31.10 45.18 -1.47
C SER A 20 -32.44 44.71 -0.89
N VAL A 21 -33.31 44.11 -1.73
CA VAL A 21 -34.64 43.64 -1.32
C VAL A 21 -34.58 42.39 -0.43
N LEU A 22 -33.77 41.41 -0.81
CA LEU A 22 -33.65 40.12 -0.09
C LEU A 22 -32.93 40.28 1.26
N LEU A 23 -32.01 41.23 1.33
CA LEU A 23 -31.26 41.54 2.57
C LEU A 23 -32.20 41.82 3.74
N GLY A 24 -33.31 42.56 3.50
CA GLY A 24 -34.30 42.88 4.54
C GLY A 24 -34.93 41.62 5.15
N GLU A 25 -35.23 40.63 4.31
CA GLU A 25 -35.79 39.36 4.78
C GLU A 25 -34.78 38.55 5.59
N ALA A 26 -33.50 38.49 5.17
CA ALA A 26 -32.44 37.80 5.85
C ALA A 26 -32.21 38.40 7.25
N ILE A 27 -31.98 39.71 7.35
CA ILE A 27 -31.76 40.44 8.60
C ILE A 27 -32.97 40.30 9.54
N THR A 28 -34.20 40.44 9.03
CA THR A 28 -35.40 40.27 9.84
C THR A 28 -35.51 38.87 10.43
N SER A 29 -35.13 37.84 9.66
CA SER A 29 -35.14 36.46 10.16
C SER A 29 -34.12 36.23 11.28
N ALA A 30 -32.97 36.93 11.21
CA ALA A 30 -31.95 36.90 12.29
C ALA A 30 -32.35 37.72 13.52
N LEU A 31 -33.01 38.87 13.32
CA LEU A 31 -33.49 39.67 14.43
C LEU A 31 -34.62 39.00 15.23
N ASN A 32 -35.44 38.20 14.55
CA ASN A 32 -36.57 37.45 15.09
C ASN A 32 -36.21 36.06 15.63
N GLN A 33 -34.92 35.81 15.88
CA GLN A 33 -34.53 34.56 16.52
C GLN A 33 -34.97 34.54 18.02
N GLU A 34 -35.53 33.41 18.38
CA GLU A 34 -35.94 33.13 19.77
C GLU A 34 -34.77 32.42 20.46
N THR A 35 -34.07 33.13 21.35
CA THR A 35 -32.87 32.61 22.06
C THR A 35 -32.87 33.09 23.50
N ASP A 36 -32.27 32.32 24.42
CA ASP A 36 -32.04 32.67 25.81
C ASP A 36 -30.72 33.43 26.02
N PHE A 37 -30.02 33.77 24.93
CA PHE A 37 -28.78 34.55 24.92
C PHE A 37 -28.87 35.71 23.90
N GLU A 38 -27.96 36.68 24.04
CA GLU A 38 -27.91 37.85 23.15
C GLU A 38 -27.23 37.50 21.83
N ILE A 39 -27.77 38.01 20.70
CA ILE A 39 -27.22 37.88 19.36
C ILE A 39 -26.89 39.26 18.81
N CYS A 40 -25.70 39.43 18.22
CA CYS A 40 -25.39 40.58 17.37
C CYS A 40 -25.37 40.17 15.88
N ILE A 41 -25.72 41.11 15.01
CA ILE A 41 -25.73 40.94 13.58
C ILE A 41 -24.72 41.90 12.95
N VAL A 42 -23.80 41.40 12.15
CA VAL A 42 -22.77 42.16 11.44
C VAL A 42 -23.06 42.10 9.93
N ILE A 43 -23.58 43.21 9.39
CA ILE A 43 -23.78 43.31 7.95
C ILE A 43 -22.47 43.79 7.30
N VAL A 44 -21.97 43.06 6.33
CA VAL A 44 -20.78 43.41 5.58
C VAL A 44 -21.14 43.72 4.13
N ASN A 45 -21.17 45.01 3.79
CA ASN A 45 -21.42 45.47 2.44
C ASN A 45 -20.10 45.45 1.65
N ASP A 46 -19.98 44.51 0.73
CA ASP A 46 -18.79 44.29 -0.09
C ASP A 46 -18.74 45.24 -1.33
N GLY A 47 -18.88 46.51 -1.07
CA GLY A 47 -18.80 47.54 -2.10
C GLY A 47 -19.96 47.47 -3.11
N CYS A 48 -21.16 47.15 -2.62
CA CYS A 48 -22.34 47.09 -3.46
C CYS A 48 -22.57 48.44 -4.20
N PRO A 49 -22.75 48.41 -5.54
CA PRO A 49 -22.96 49.63 -6.32
C PRO A 49 -24.38 50.20 -6.20
N LEU A 50 -25.33 49.46 -5.59
CA LEU A 50 -26.72 49.86 -5.42
C LEU A 50 -26.84 50.74 -4.17
N PRO A 51 -27.23 52.04 -4.28
CA PRO A 51 -27.40 52.94 -3.13
C PRO A 51 -28.44 52.41 -2.13
N GLU A 52 -29.48 51.74 -2.61
CA GLU A 52 -30.58 51.19 -1.81
C GLU A 52 -30.06 50.17 -0.79
N THR A 53 -29.03 49.36 -1.19
CA THR A 53 -28.40 48.38 -0.27
C THR A 53 -27.76 49.10 0.91
N HIS A 54 -27.06 50.19 0.68
CA HIS A 54 -26.45 51.00 1.72
C HIS A 54 -27.49 51.59 2.67
N GLN A 55 -28.57 52.15 2.10
CA GLN A 55 -29.68 52.76 2.88
C GLN A 55 -30.37 51.68 3.75
N THR A 56 -30.72 50.54 3.15
CA THR A 56 -31.30 49.41 3.90
C THR A 56 -30.43 48.98 5.11
N CYS A 57 -29.12 48.92 4.94
CA CYS A 57 -28.20 48.58 6.03
C CYS A 57 -28.29 49.67 7.19
N LEU A 58 -28.29 50.94 6.82
CA LEU A 58 -28.38 52.02 7.80
C LEU A 58 -29.75 52.04 8.51
N ASP A 59 -30.84 51.74 7.82
CA ASP A 59 -32.16 51.64 8.41
C ASP A 59 -32.22 50.52 9.47
N PHE A 60 -31.62 49.35 9.20
CA PHE A 60 -31.55 48.28 10.20
C PHE A 60 -30.66 48.63 11.40
N VAL A 61 -29.53 49.35 11.21
CA VAL A 61 -28.70 49.83 12.31
C VAL A 61 -29.49 50.81 13.20
N SER A 62 -30.23 51.70 12.56
CA SER A 62 -31.06 52.71 13.27
C SER A 62 -32.25 52.07 13.96
N GLY A 63 -32.86 51.02 13.37
CA GLY A 63 -34.02 50.29 13.93
C GLY A 63 -33.67 49.30 15.07
N ALA A 64 -32.42 48.86 15.14
CA ALA A 64 -31.94 47.92 16.18
C ALA A 64 -30.58 48.32 16.70
N PRO A 65 -30.43 49.47 17.34
CA PRO A 65 -29.12 49.98 17.81
C PRO A 65 -28.51 49.07 18.84
N GLY A 66 -27.21 48.81 18.71
CA GLY A 66 -26.45 47.86 19.54
C GLY A 66 -26.60 46.38 19.18
N ARG A 67 -27.64 46.03 18.43
CA ARG A 67 -27.81 44.65 17.91
C ARG A 67 -27.32 44.46 16.49
N VAL A 68 -27.45 45.51 15.64
CA VAL A 68 -27.04 45.47 14.22
C VAL A 68 -25.83 46.39 14.03
N HIS A 69 -24.78 45.84 13.47
CA HIS A 69 -23.55 46.54 13.13
C HIS A 69 -23.35 46.50 11.61
N TYR A 70 -22.78 47.58 11.06
CA TYR A 70 -22.61 47.74 9.63
C TYR A 70 -21.17 48.09 9.26
N ILE A 71 -20.63 47.33 8.35
CA ILE A 71 -19.30 47.54 7.79
C ILE A 71 -19.43 47.70 6.27
N ARG A 72 -18.80 48.74 5.73
CA ARG A 72 -18.68 48.93 4.28
C ARG A 72 -17.23 48.79 3.88
N ARG A 73 -16.97 47.97 2.89
CA ARG A 73 -15.62 47.75 2.34
C ARG A 73 -15.58 47.93 0.84
N GLN A 74 -14.38 47.99 0.24
CA GLN A 74 -14.20 47.84 -1.19
C GLN A 74 -14.52 46.40 -1.59
N ASN A 75 -15.09 46.17 -2.77
CA ASN A 75 -15.43 44.83 -3.23
C ASN A 75 -14.21 43.93 -3.30
N GLY A 76 -14.26 42.80 -2.60
CA GLY A 76 -13.24 41.76 -2.52
C GLY A 76 -13.80 40.37 -2.78
N GLY A 77 -15.12 40.25 -2.88
CA GLY A 77 -15.82 38.98 -3.03
C GLY A 77 -16.34 38.40 -1.71
N LEU A 78 -17.14 37.32 -1.84
CA LEU A 78 -17.87 36.72 -0.74
C LEU A 78 -16.97 36.27 0.43
N SER A 79 -15.87 35.55 0.12
CA SER A 79 -14.87 35.13 1.10
C SER A 79 -14.31 36.31 1.89
N ALA A 80 -13.94 37.38 1.21
CA ALA A 80 -13.38 38.57 1.82
C ALA A 80 -14.40 39.32 2.70
N ALA A 81 -15.67 39.34 2.32
CA ALA A 81 -16.74 39.90 3.13
C ALA A 81 -16.98 39.08 4.41
N ARG A 82 -17.02 37.73 4.30
CA ARG A 82 -17.14 36.86 5.48
C ARG A 82 -15.96 37.01 6.43
N ASN A 83 -14.72 37.03 5.92
CA ASN A 83 -13.52 37.24 6.73
C ASN A 83 -13.53 38.60 7.43
N THR A 84 -13.95 39.67 6.75
CA THR A 84 -14.09 41.01 7.37
C THR A 84 -15.05 40.96 8.55
N GLY A 85 -16.18 40.27 8.41
CA GLY A 85 -17.13 40.07 9.49
C GLY A 85 -16.52 39.26 10.68
N VAL A 86 -15.82 38.18 10.36
CA VAL A 86 -15.11 37.36 11.37
C VAL A 86 -14.09 38.21 12.15
N GLU A 87 -13.22 38.96 11.48
CA GLU A 87 -12.22 39.82 12.13
C GLU A 87 -12.87 40.86 13.03
N HIS A 88 -13.96 41.47 12.53
CA HIS A 88 -14.70 42.45 13.34
C HIS A 88 -15.26 41.81 14.63
N VAL A 89 -15.88 40.62 14.51
CA VAL A 89 -16.44 39.90 15.67
C VAL A 89 -15.32 39.51 16.66
N LEU A 90 -14.22 38.98 16.17
CA LEU A 90 -13.11 38.53 17.01
C LEU A 90 -12.47 39.69 17.80
N ASN A 91 -12.38 40.88 17.17
CA ASN A 91 -11.76 42.08 17.77
C ASN A 91 -12.72 42.88 18.66
N THR A 92 -14.05 42.73 18.47
CA THR A 92 -15.04 43.57 19.18
C THR A 92 -15.64 42.90 20.40
N TRP A 93 -15.93 41.59 20.34
CA TRP A 93 -16.63 40.88 21.43
C TRP A 93 -15.89 39.61 21.87
N GLU A 94 -15.32 39.65 23.06
CA GLU A 94 -14.72 38.44 23.67
C GLU A 94 -15.79 37.43 24.11
N THR A 95 -17.02 37.89 24.33
CA THR A 95 -18.18 37.10 24.78
C THR A 95 -18.72 36.16 23.72
N VAL A 96 -18.52 36.47 22.42
CA VAL A 96 -19.02 35.64 21.31
C VAL A 96 -18.33 34.28 21.32
N ARG A 97 -19.14 33.23 21.45
CA ARG A 97 -18.73 31.83 21.47
C ARG A 97 -18.83 31.15 20.09
N ALA A 98 -19.75 31.61 19.25
CA ALA A 98 -20.00 31.04 17.94
C ALA A 98 -20.40 32.12 16.91
N ILE A 99 -20.09 31.83 15.63
CA ILE A 99 -20.40 32.71 14.50
C ILE A 99 -21.28 31.93 13.51
N TYR A 100 -22.35 32.54 13.06
CA TYR A 100 -23.25 32.02 12.04
C TYR A 100 -23.16 32.87 10.78
N PHE A 101 -23.10 32.22 9.59
CA PHE A 101 -23.13 32.93 8.31
C PHE A 101 -24.53 32.83 7.70
N LEU A 102 -25.11 33.97 7.38
CA LEU A 102 -26.41 34.05 6.71
C LEU A 102 -26.26 34.84 5.41
N ASP A 103 -26.36 34.16 4.29
CA ASP A 103 -26.36 34.83 3.00
C ASP A 103 -27.56 35.76 2.85
N ALA A 104 -27.37 36.92 2.20
CA ALA A 104 -28.34 37.99 2.09
C ALA A 104 -29.67 37.61 1.40
N ASP A 105 -29.75 36.44 0.78
CA ASP A 105 -30.94 35.90 0.13
C ASP A 105 -31.58 34.69 0.83
N ASN A 106 -30.95 34.19 1.89
CA ASN A 106 -31.46 33.09 2.69
C ASN A 106 -32.24 33.55 3.93
N ARG A 107 -32.89 32.62 4.63
CA ARG A 107 -33.63 32.87 5.88
C ARG A 107 -33.40 31.75 6.88
N ILE A 108 -33.62 32.06 8.15
CA ILE A 108 -33.60 31.08 9.25
C ILE A 108 -34.93 31.11 10.00
N LEU A 109 -35.40 29.93 10.39
CA LEU A 109 -36.64 29.79 11.16
C LEU A 109 -36.47 30.27 12.61
N PRO A 110 -37.51 30.70 13.31
CA PRO A 110 -37.45 31.02 14.74
C PRO A 110 -36.85 29.85 15.57
N GLY A 111 -36.01 30.17 16.53
CA GLY A 111 -35.33 29.21 17.38
C GLY A 111 -34.24 28.37 16.67
N ALA A 112 -33.89 28.65 15.42
CA ALA A 112 -32.85 27.95 14.68
C ALA A 112 -31.48 28.06 15.38
N LEU A 113 -31.10 29.28 15.75
CA LEU A 113 -29.81 29.55 16.39
C LEU A 113 -29.75 28.99 17.82
N GLN A 114 -30.88 28.94 18.55
CA GLN A 114 -30.96 28.29 19.87
C GLN A 114 -30.61 26.80 19.75
N ARG A 115 -31.33 26.08 18.86
CA ARG A 115 -31.10 24.65 18.65
C ARG A 115 -29.67 24.34 18.20
N ALA A 116 -29.13 25.16 17.29
CA ALA A 116 -27.77 24.98 16.79
C ALA A 116 -26.72 25.24 17.88
N TYR A 117 -26.96 26.25 18.74
CA TYR A 117 -26.07 26.58 19.84
C TYR A 117 -26.09 25.49 20.92
N GLU A 118 -27.28 24.98 21.27
CA GLU A 118 -27.41 23.84 22.18
C GLU A 118 -26.69 22.62 21.67
N ALA A 119 -26.87 22.24 20.39
CA ALA A 119 -26.18 21.12 19.77
C ALA A 119 -24.65 21.29 19.74
N LEU A 120 -24.19 22.55 19.62
CA LEU A 120 -22.78 22.88 19.70
C LEU A 120 -22.23 22.70 21.12
N GLU A 121 -22.96 23.17 22.14
CA GLU A 121 -22.55 23.06 23.54
C GLU A 121 -22.59 21.62 24.08
N GLU A 122 -23.53 20.80 23.61
CA GLU A 122 -23.60 19.36 23.92
C GLU A 122 -22.38 18.56 23.46
N SER A 123 -21.66 19.03 22.43
CA SER A 123 -20.56 18.32 21.80
C SER A 123 -19.29 19.21 21.75
N PRO A 124 -18.55 19.33 22.87
CA PRO A 124 -17.37 20.22 22.95
C PRO A 124 -16.27 19.90 21.93
N GLU A 125 -16.24 18.69 21.43
CA GLU A 125 -15.24 18.18 20.47
C GLU A 125 -15.48 18.63 19.01
N ILE A 126 -16.71 19.13 18.69
CA ILE A 126 -17.02 19.59 17.34
C ILE A 126 -16.67 21.07 17.12
N GLY A 127 -16.30 21.43 15.91
CA GLY A 127 -16.03 22.80 15.50
C GLY A 127 -17.25 23.55 14.94
N TRP A 128 -18.22 22.85 14.35
CA TRP A 128 -19.40 23.44 13.76
C TRP A 128 -20.61 22.51 13.73
N VAL A 129 -21.79 23.13 13.64
CA VAL A 129 -23.08 22.45 13.41
C VAL A 129 -23.64 22.92 12.08
N TYR A 130 -24.04 21.99 11.22
CA TYR A 130 -24.53 22.29 9.89
C TYR A 130 -25.95 21.76 9.61
N PRO A 131 -26.72 22.47 8.76
CA PRO A 131 -28.11 22.16 8.45
C PRO A 131 -28.27 21.17 7.30
N ASN A 132 -29.51 20.68 7.12
CA ASN A 132 -30.02 20.32 5.81
C ASN A 132 -30.32 21.58 4.97
N ILE A 133 -30.31 21.44 3.66
CA ILE A 133 -30.71 22.51 2.74
C ILE A 133 -32.22 22.36 2.44
N ASP A 134 -33.05 23.07 3.19
CA ASP A 134 -34.47 23.20 2.89
C ASP A 134 -34.70 24.33 1.88
N MET A 135 -34.89 23.97 0.60
CA MET A 135 -35.06 24.96 -0.46
C MET A 135 -36.45 25.53 -0.54
N PHE A 136 -36.53 26.79 -0.94
CA PHE A 136 -37.78 27.42 -1.30
C PHE A 136 -37.61 28.23 -2.60
N GLY A 137 -38.69 28.37 -3.35
CA GLY A 137 -38.67 28.96 -4.68
C GLY A 137 -38.64 27.94 -5.82
N GLN A 138 -37.98 26.81 -5.62
CA GLN A 138 -38.08 25.58 -6.42
C GLN A 138 -38.14 24.38 -5.47
N GLU A 139 -38.90 23.35 -5.84
CA GLU A 139 -39.05 22.16 -5.00
C GLU A 139 -37.83 21.26 -5.07
N TRP A 140 -36.87 21.47 -4.17
CA TRP A 140 -35.74 20.58 -4.02
C TRP A 140 -35.15 20.71 -2.60
N ASN A 141 -34.85 19.61 -1.95
CA ASN A 141 -34.28 19.58 -0.61
C ASN A 141 -33.01 18.76 -0.63
N GLY A 142 -31.94 19.25 -0.01
CA GLY A 142 -30.71 18.53 0.23
C GLY A 142 -30.70 17.96 1.66
N ASP A 143 -30.56 16.66 1.78
CA ASP A 143 -30.43 15.98 3.06
C ASP A 143 -28.99 15.53 3.28
N PHE A 144 -28.32 16.20 4.23
CA PHE A 144 -26.97 15.87 4.67
C PHE A 144 -26.97 15.10 5.99
N SER A 145 -28.13 14.54 6.38
CA SER A 145 -28.28 13.89 7.68
C SER A 145 -27.39 12.63 7.82
N GLY A 146 -26.95 12.39 9.05
CA GLY A 146 -26.12 11.26 9.44
C GLY A 146 -24.88 11.67 10.21
N GLU A 147 -24.01 10.72 10.45
CA GLU A 147 -22.72 10.99 11.06
C GLU A 147 -21.83 11.79 10.10
N TYR A 148 -21.16 12.82 10.62
CA TYR A 148 -20.22 13.59 9.83
C TYR A 148 -19.02 12.71 9.44
N SER A 149 -18.73 12.65 8.15
CA SER A 149 -17.60 11.90 7.60
C SER A 149 -16.67 12.84 6.85
N VAL A 150 -15.42 12.92 7.29
CA VAL A 150 -14.36 13.64 6.57
C VAL A 150 -14.11 12.98 5.23
N LEU A 151 -14.07 11.63 5.19
CA LEU A 151 -13.86 10.89 3.95
C LEU A 151 -14.89 11.27 2.88
N ARG A 152 -16.17 11.38 3.27
CA ARG A 152 -17.23 11.85 2.38
C ARG A 152 -17.05 13.31 2.00
N HIS A 153 -16.63 14.14 2.94
CA HIS A 153 -16.42 15.58 2.69
C HIS A 153 -15.24 15.83 1.74
N LEU A 154 -14.28 14.90 1.63
CA LEU A 154 -13.22 14.96 0.61
C LEU A 154 -13.75 14.70 -0.80
N GLU A 155 -14.82 13.90 -0.94
CA GLU A 155 -15.44 13.59 -2.24
C GLU A 155 -16.35 14.71 -2.74
N GLU A 156 -17.14 15.31 -1.82
CA GLU A 156 -18.06 16.40 -2.15
C GLU A 156 -18.33 17.29 -0.95
N ASN A 157 -18.80 18.51 -1.21
CA ASN A 157 -19.22 19.42 -0.14
C ASN A 157 -20.55 18.96 0.48
N ILE A 158 -20.50 18.58 1.75
CA ILE A 158 -21.65 18.13 2.56
C ILE A 158 -22.07 19.13 3.62
N CYS A 159 -21.42 20.29 3.68
CA CYS A 159 -21.72 21.33 4.67
C CYS A 159 -22.02 22.66 3.98
N GLU A 160 -23.20 23.22 4.22
CA GLU A 160 -23.57 24.55 3.73
C GLU A 160 -22.87 25.64 4.54
N ALA A 161 -22.54 26.76 3.89
CA ALA A 161 -21.96 27.94 4.57
C ALA A 161 -22.83 28.45 5.72
N GLY A 162 -24.16 28.33 5.61
CA GLY A 162 -25.16 28.65 6.64
C GLY A 162 -25.10 27.72 7.85
N SER A 163 -23.91 27.58 8.43
CA SER A 163 -23.59 26.73 9.57
C SER A 163 -23.16 27.56 10.78
N LEU A 164 -23.34 27.02 11.99
CA LEU A 164 -22.89 27.68 13.23
C LEU A 164 -21.49 27.16 13.60
N VAL A 165 -20.51 28.05 13.63
CA VAL A 165 -19.08 27.71 13.80
C VAL A 165 -18.56 28.24 15.14
N ARG A 166 -17.88 27.40 15.92
CA ARG A 166 -17.23 27.85 17.16
C ARG A 166 -16.18 28.92 16.91
N ARG A 167 -16.11 29.91 17.80
CA ARG A 167 -15.05 30.93 17.79
C ARG A 167 -13.64 30.32 17.73
N VAL A 168 -13.39 29.20 18.41
CA VAL A 168 -12.07 28.55 18.47
C VAL A 168 -11.56 28.12 17.10
N VAL A 169 -12.43 27.77 16.16
CA VAL A 169 -12.07 27.42 14.78
C VAL A 169 -11.38 28.60 14.09
N PHE A 170 -11.95 29.80 14.22
CA PHE A 170 -11.36 31.04 13.69
C PHE A 170 -10.11 31.47 14.46
N ALA A 171 -10.10 31.27 15.79
CA ALA A 171 -8.93 31.54 16.62
C ALA A 171 -7.74 30.62 16.26
N ALA A 172 -8.01 29.41 15.81
CA ALA A 172 -7.00 28.48 15.29
C ALA A 172 -6.49 28.85 13.88
N GLY A 173 -7.07 29.86 13.24
CA GLY A 173 -6.59 30.37 11.96
C GLY A 173 -7.48 30.07 10.74
N ALA A 174 -8.61 29.35 10.91
CA ALA A 174 -9.50 29.07 9.78
C ALA A 174 -10.06 30.37 9.17
N ARG A 175 -9.95 30.53 7.88
CA ARG A 175 -10.49 31.64 7.07
C ARG A 175 -10.98 31.13 5.74
N PHE A 176 -11.93 31.85 5.15
CA PHE A 176 -12.34 31.64 3.76
C PHE A 176 -11.22 32.06 2.81
N ASP A 177 -10.98 31.30 1.78
CA ASP A 177 -9.95 31.62 0.79
C ASP A 177 -10.44 32.74 -0.15
N GLU A 178 -9.82 33.91 -0.07
CA GLU A 178 -10.18 35.08 -0.87
C GLU A 178 -9.77 34.98 -2.33
N SER A 179 -8.93 34.00 -2.68
CA SER A 179 -8.56 33.73 -4.07
C SER A 179 -9.63 32.92 -4.82
N MET A 180 -10.48 32.17 -4.11
CA MET A 180 -11.56 31.40 -4.69
C MET A 180 -12.73 32.33 -5.12
N LYS A 181 -12.89 32.51 -6.43
CA LYS A 181 -13.92 33.36 -7.03
C LYS A 181 -15.00 32.57 -7.77
N LEU A 182 -14.76 31.28 -7.99
CA LEU A 182 -15.62 30.40 -8.80
C LEU A 182 -16.66 29.63 -7.96
N GLY A 183 -16.68 29.82 -6.62
CA GLY A 183 -17.52 29.11 -5.67
C GLY A 183 -16.81 27.99 -4.94
N PHE A 184 -17.55 27.22 -4.12
CA PHE A 184 -17.03 26.19 -3.22
C PHE A 184 -15.99 26.69 -2.20
N GLU A 185 -16.00 27.99 -1.89
CA GLU A 185 -15.17 28.60 -0.85
C GLU A 185 -15.53 28.09 0.57
N ASP A 186 -16.76 27.64 0.73
CA ASP A 186 -17.23 26.98 1.94
C ASP A 186 -16.64 25.56 2.08
N TRP A 187 -16.56 24.80 0.98
CA TRP A 187 -15.88 23.49 0.99
C TRP A 187 -14.41 23.60 1.43
N ASP A 188 -13.68 24.52 0.84
CA ASP A 188 -12.30 24.84 1.23
C ASP A 188 -12.19 25.22 2.70
N PHE A 189 -13.11 26.07 3.18
CA PHE A 189 -13.15 26.49 4.59
C PHE A 189 -13.34 25.30 5.55
N TRP A 190 -14.25 24.37 5.20
CA TRP A 190 -14.48 23.18 6.03
C TRP A 190 -13.28 22.25 6.03
N LEU A 191 -12.62 22.05 4.90
CA LEU A 191 -11.40 21.24 4.84
C LEU A 191 -10.24 21.91 5.60
N THR A 192 -10.13 23.24 5.57
CA THR A 192 -9.19 23.98 6.41
C THR A 192 -9.46 23.73 7.91
N ALA A 193 -10.73 23.75 8.32
CA ALA A 193 -11.11 23.45 9.69
C ALA A 193 -10.80 21.98 10.08
N VAL A 194 -10.96 21.04 9.15
CA VAL A 194 -10.57 19.62 9.32
C VAL A 194 -9.06 19.48 9.53
N GLU A 195 -8.23 20.16 8.74
CA GLU A 195 -6.77 20.18 8.91
C GLU A 195 -6.34 20.73 10.26
N LEU A 196 -7.09 21.69 10.80
CA LEU A 196 -6.89 22.23 12.15
C LEU A 196 -7.41 21.30 13.25
N GLY A 197 -7.92 20.13 12.91
CA GLY A 197 -8.37 19.10 13.85
C GLY A 197 -9.84 19.18 14.25
N PHE A 198 -10.65 20.05 13.65
CA PHE A 198 -12.07 20.19 13.95
C PHE A 198 -12.95 19.27 13.09
N ARG A 199 -14.17 19.00 13.58
CA ARG A 199 -15.19 18.21 12.90
C ARG A 199 -16.56 18.86 12.98
N GLY A 200 -17.44 18.55 12.02
CA GLY A 200 -18.82 18.99 12.04
C GLY A 200 -19.77 18.03 12.74
N ARG A 201 -20.98 18.53 13.08
CA ARG A 201 -22.15 17.74 13.49
C ARG A 201 -23.36 18.17 12.67
N HIS A 202 -24.05 17.22 12.08
CA HIS A 202 -25.32 17.51 11.41
C HIS A 202 -26.44 17.72 12.42
N LEU A 203 -27.36 18.66 12.10
CA LEU A 203 -28.55 18.93 12.88
C LEU A 203 -29.80 18.90 11.98
N ASP A 204 -30.60 17.85 12.12
CA ASP A 204 -31.77 17.59 11.25
C ASP A 204 -32.79 18.73 11.17
N ASN A 205 -33.04 19.37 12.29
CA ASN A 205 -34.04 20.44 12.46
C ASN A 205 -33.41 21.82 12.65
N PHE A 206 -32.29 22.09 12.02
CA PHE A 206 -31.57 23.36 12.16
C PHE A 206 -32.47 24.52 11.79
N GLY A 207 -33.12 24.50 10.63
CA GLY A 207 -34.09 25.53 10.20
C GLY A 207 -33.52 26.55 9.22
N LEU A 208 -32.51 26.25 8.48
CA LEU A 208 -32.03 27.03 7.33
C LEU A 208 -33.07 26.90 6.20
N ARG A 209 -33.47 28.06 5.62
CA ARG A 209 -34.30 28.14 4.43
C ARG A 209 -33.48 28.74 3.28
N TYR A 210 -33.04 27.89 2.36
CA TYR A 210 -32.17 28.23 1.25
C TYR A 210 -32.99 28.68 0.04
N ARG A 211 -32.74 29.89 -0.51
CA ARG A 211 -33.44 30.41 -1.66
C ARG A 211 -32.79 29.93 -2.95
N LYS A 212 -33.49 29.08 -3.70
CA LYS A 212 -33.05 28.68 -5.04
C LYS A 212 -33.48 29.70 -6.09
N ARG A 213 -32.53 30.21 -6.86
CA ARG A 213 -32.74 31.16 -7.95
C ARG A 213 -32.16 30.63 -9.26
N PRO A 214 -32.71 31.04 -10.45
CA PRO A 214 -32.17 30.65 -11.75
C PRO A 214 -30.72 31.12 -11.98
N GLU A 215 -30.31 32.22 -11.34
CA GLU A 215 -29.01 32.88 -11.44
C GLU A 215 -28.09 32.53 -10.25
N SER A 216 -28.17 31.32 -9.72
CA SER A 216 -27.38 30.87 -8.60
C SER A 216 -25.93 30.59 -8.99
N MET A 217 -24.94 31.00 -8.17
CA MET A 217 -23.52 30.73 -8.35
C MET A 217 -23.20 29.22 -8.49
N VAL A 218 -24.02 28.35 -7.93
CA VAL A 218 -23.85 26.88 -8.03
C VAL A 218 -23.81 26.40 -9.48
N ARG A 219 -24.53 27.07 -10.42
CA ARG A 219 -24.50 26.69 -11.84
C ARG A 219 -23.17 26.98 -12.54
N ASP A 220 -22.52 28.05 -12.15
CA ASP A 220 -21.19 28.41 -12.68
C ASP A 220 -20.12 27.53 -12.04
N SER A 221 -20.23 27.26 -10.75
CA SER A 221 -19.35 26.36 -10.02
C SER A 221 -19.39 24.92 -10.53
N ASP A 222 -20.58 24.43 -10.95
CA ASP A 222 -20.68 23.07 -11.53
C ASP A 222 -19.97 22.96 -12.88
N ARG A 223 -19.93 24.04 -13.66
CA ARG A 223 -19.20 24.08 -14.93
C ARG A 223 -17.68 24.02 -14.70
N ASP A 224 -17.19 24.71 -13.68
CA ASP A 224 -15.77 24.83 -13.38
C ASP A 224 -15.31 23.83 -12.30
N ARG A 225 -16.16 22.85 -11.98
CA ARG A 225 -15.98 21.89 -10.88
C ARG A 225 -14.63 21.16 -10.91
N LEU A 226 -14.15 20.75 -12.07
CA LEU A 226 -12.86 20.05 -12.20
C LEU A 226 -11.68 20.92 -11.80
N GLU A 227 -11.71 22.20 -12.17
CA GLU A 227 -10.67 23.16 -11.81
C GLU A 227 -10.66 23.42 -10.29
N ILE A 228 -11.86 23.67 -9.74
CA ILE A 228 -12.04 23.90 -8.30
C ILE A 228 -11.60 22.68 -7.48
N THR A 229 -12.03 21.48 -7.86
CA THR A 229 -11.66 20.23 -7.17
C THR A 229 -10.14 20.02 -7.24
N SER A 230 -9.53 20.28 -8.39
CA SER A 230 -8.07 20.19 -8.53
C SER A 230 -7.32 21.20 -7.66
N TYR A 231 -7.87 22.39 -7.50
CA TYR A 231 -7.34 23.42 -6.60
C TYR A 231 -7.42 22.96 -5.14
N ILE A 232 -8.58 22.50 -4.69
CA ILE A 232 -8.84 21.99 -3.34
C ILE A 232 -7.89 20.82 -3.03
N GLN A 233 -7.77 19.85 -3.92
CA GLN A 233 -6.88 18.71 -3.73
C GLN A 233 -5.40 19.11 -3.61
N ARG A 234 -4.95 20.11 -4.36
CA ARG A 234 -3.58 20.63 -4.24
C ARG A 234 -3.36 21.39 -2.95
N LYS A 235 -4.31 22.23 -2.54
CA LYS A 235 -4.23 23.03 -1.32
C LYS A 235 -4.24 22.16 -0.07
N HIS A 236 -5.12 21.18 -0.04
CA HIS A 236 -5.31 20.26 1.08
C HIS A 236 -4.61 18.90 0.85
N LYS A 237 -3.49 18.88 0.09
CA LYS A 237 -2.76 17.66 -0.27
C LYS A 237 -2.63 16.67 0.89
N PRO A 238 -2.29 17.07 2.14
CA PRO A 238 -2.15 16.15 3.27
C PRO A 238 -3.40 15.30 3.57
N LEU A 239 -4.60 15.81 3.31
CA LEU A 239 -5.84 15.06 3.52
C LEU A 239 -6.09 13.98 2.44
N PHE A 240 -5.52 14.18 1.24
CA PHE A 240 -5.67 13.29 0.08
C PHE A 240 -4.53 12.28 -0.05
N GLU A 241 -3.54 12.31 0.83
CA GLU A 241 -2.47 11.32 0.86
C GLU A 241 -2.96 9.96 1.34
N PHE A 242 -2.30 8.90 0.89
CA PHE A 242 -2.70 7.52 1.19
C PHE A 242 -2.92 7.28 2.69
N ASP A 243 -1.99 7.70 3.53
CA ASP A 243 -2.07 7.43 4.97
C ASP A 243 -3.28 8.11 5.62
N SER A 244 -3.57 9.37 5.23
CA SER A 244 -4.72 10.12 5.71
C SER A 244 -6.03 9.48 5.25
N LEU A 245 -6.15 9.15 3.97
CA LEU A 245 -7.32 8.49 3.40
C LEU A 245 -7.55 7.11 4.04
N HIS A 246 -6.50 6.32 4.23
CA HIS A 246 -6.61 5.00 4.84
C HIS A 246 -6.96 5.08 6.33
N ALA A 247 -6.40 6.03 7.06
CA ALA A 247 -6.75 6.28 8.45
C ALA A 247 -8.20 6.76 8.62
N LEU A 248 -8.67 7.62 7.71
CA LEU A 248 -10.07 8.06 7.66
C LEU A 248 -11.00 6.89 7.37
N GLU A 249 -10.68 6.08 6.36
CA GLU A 249 -11.45 4.89 6.02
C GLU A 249 -11.53 3.90 7.20
N HIS A 250 -10.40 3.60 7.83
CA HIS A 250 -10.36 2.70 8.99
C HIS A 250 -11.26 3.18 10.13
N ARG A 251 -11.33 4.48 10.36
CA ARG A 251 -12.14 5.08 11.43
C ARG A 251 -13.61 5.24 11.07
N GLU A 252 -13.91 5.67 9.84
CA GLU A 252 -15.25 6.13 9.43
C GLU A 252 -16.01 5.09 8.59
N ALA A 253 -15.28 4.26 7.84
CA ALA A 253 -15.86 3.28 6.93
C ALA A 253 -15.03 1.98 6.88
N PRO A 254 -14.81 1.28 8.01
CA PRO A 254 -14.00 0.07 8.06
C PRO A 254 -14.53 -0.96 7.05
N ARG A 255 -13.62 -1.50 6.21
CA ARG A 255 -14.00 -2.44 5.13
C ARG A 255 -14.53 -3.76 5.65
N TYR A 256 -13.90 -4.27 6.72
CA TYR A 256 -14.11 -5.62 7.20
C TYR A 256 -14.80 -5.64 8.56
N GLY A 257 -15.87 -6.43 8.65
CA GLY A 257 -16.42 -6.91 9.90
C GLY A 257 -15.92 -8.34 10.15
N ILE A 258 -14.88 -8.50 10.96
CA ILE A 258 -14.23 -9.80 11.20
C ILE A 258 -14.84 -10.44 12.42
N PHE A 259 -15.70 -11.44 12.21
CA PHE A 259 -16.23 -12.30 13.26
C PHE A 259 -15.24 -13.40 13.61
N LYS A 260 -14.70 -13.31 14.82
CA LYS A 260 -13.79 -14.32 15.38
C LYS A 260 -14.61 -15.33 16.16
N SER A 261 -14.87 -16.52 15.55
CA SER A 261 -15.77 -17.53 16.11
C SER A 261 -15.39 -18.01 17.51
N ASN A 262 -14.10 -18.00 17.84
CA ASN A 262 -13.58 -18.43 19.14
C ASN A 262 -13.70 -17.35 20.24
N THR A 263 -14.01 -16.10 19.92
CA THR A 263 -14.16 -15.00 20.89
C THR A 263 -15.59 -14.46 20.98
N GLY A 264 -16.42 -14.77 19.99
CA GLY A 264 -17.79 -14.25 19.88
C GLY A 264 -17.88 -12.74 19.64
N CYS A 265 -16.79 -12.09 19.21
CA CYS A 265 -16.72 -10.67 18.95
C CYS A 265 -16.50 -10.37 17.48
N VAL A 266 -16.93 -9.19 17.05
CA VAL A 266 -16.67 -8.64 15.71
C VAL A 266 -15.69 -7.50 15.82
N GLY A 267 -14.59 -7.57 15.05
CA GLY A 267 -13.64 -6.46 14.89
C GLY A 267 -13.95 -5.69 13.61
N LEU A 268 -14.15 -4.38 13.70
CA LEU A 268 -14.32 -3.49 12.56
C LEU A 268 -12.98 -2.87 12.20
N THR A 269 -12.42 -3.19 11.04
CA THR A 269 -11.10 -2.74 10.62
C THR A 269 -11.00 -2.60 9.09
N SER A 270 -10.12 -1.74 8.60
CA SER A 270 -9.66 -1.74 7.20
C SER A 270 -8.28 -2.39 7.04
N ASP A 271 -7.58 -2.73 8.13
CA ASP A 271 -6.29 -3.44 8.12
C ASP A 271 -6.32 -4.62 9.07
N PRO A 272 -6.17 -5.87 8.59
CA PRO A 272 -6.24 -7.08 9.44
C PRO A 272 -5.09 -7.17 10.46
N ASN A 273 -4.04 -6.36 10.33
CA ASN A 273 -2.92 -6.28 11.26
C ASN A 273 -3.13 -5.23 12.35
N VAL A 274 -4.15 -4.37 12.20
CA VAL A 274 -4.48 -3.33 13.18
C VAL A 274 -5.75 -3.73 13.92
N GLU A 275 -5.70 -3.67 15.24
CA GLU A 275 -6.89 -3.89 16.05
C GLU A 275 -7.86 -2.73 15.83
N GLY A 276 -9.00 -3.04 15.24
CA GLY A 276 -10.06 -2.08 15.01
C GLY A 276 -11.03 -1.97 16.19
N ARG A 277 -12.15 -1.27 15.98
CA ARG A 277 -13.22 -1.17 16.97
C ARG A 277 -13.83 -2.54 17.21
N ARG A 278 -13.81 -3.00 18.47
CA ARG A 278 -14.33 -4.30 18.88
C ARG A 278 -15.75 -4.17 19.40
N LEU A 279 -16.65 -5.00 18.89
CA LEU A 279 -18.06 -5.04 19.27
C LEU A 279 -18.44 -6.42 19.79
N GLY A 280 -19.37 -6.45 20.75
CA GLY A 280 -20.16 -7.63 21.03
C GLY A 280 -21.04 -7.99 19.83
N LEU A 281 -21.51 -9.23 19.76
CA LEU A 281 -22.27 -9.69 18.61
C LEU A 281 -23.63 -8.95 18.49
N GLU A 282 -24.30 -8.70 19.61
CA GLU A 282 -25.59 -7.97 19.63
C GLU A 282 -25.40 -6.50 19.24
N ASP A 283 -24.35 -5.83 19.72
CA ASP A 283 -24.03 -4.45 19.35
C ASP A 283 -23.72 -4.35 17.86
N PHE A 284 -22.98 -5.33 17.31
CA PHE A 284 -22.73 -5.38 15.87
C PHE A 284 -24.00 -5.54 15.06
N PHE A 285 -24.95 -6.40 15.50
CA PHE A 285 -26.23 -6.57 14.81
C PHE A 285 -27.06 -5.28 14.86
N ASP A 286 -27.09 -4.59 15.99
CA ASP A 286 -27.81 -3.33 16.11
C ASP A 286 -27.22 -2.25 15.17
N GLU A 287 -25.91 -2.08 15.17
CA GLU A 287 -25.25 -1.16 14.23
C GLU A 287 -25.46 -1.54 12.77
N TYR A 288 -25.36 -2.85 12.45
CA TYR A 288 -25.59 -3.36 11.11
C TYR A 288 -26.99 -3.04 10.59
N TYR A 289 -28.02 -3.30 11.38
CA TYR A 289 -29.40 -3.04 10.97
C TYR A 289 -29.75 -1.56 10.95
N ARG A 290 -29.18 -0.78 11.86
CA ARG A 290 -29.30 0.68 11.82
C ARG A 290 -28.69 1.25 10.53
N ALA A 291 -27.50 0.80 10.15
CA ALA A 291 -26.87 1.19 8.90
C ALA A 291 -27.61 0.67 7.66
N LYS A 292 -28.17 -0.55 7.72
CA LYS A 292 -29.00 -1.11 6.64
C LYS A 292 -30.30 -0.31 6.45
N SER A 293 -30.93 0.16 7.52
CA SER A 293 -32.17 0.97 7.45
C SER A 293 -31.91 2.41 7.00
N ALA A 294 -30.70 2.93 7.20
CA ALA A 294 -30.33 4.28 6.86
C ALA A 294 -28.90 4.34 6.26
N PRO A 295 -28.68 3.73 5.08
CA PRO A 295 -27.33 3.52 4.51
C PRO A 295 -26.64 4.84 4.13
N MET A 296 -27.38 5.92 3.99
CA MET A 296 -26.84 7.26 3.75
C MET A 296 -26.35 7.95 5.03
N ARG A 297 -26.79 7.47 6.19
CA ARG A 297 -26.50 8.07 7.50
C ARG A 297 -25.39 7.37 8.25
N TYR A 298 -25.24 6.08 8.06
CA TYR A 298 -24.33 5.23 8.83
C TYR A 298 -23.55 4.32 7.91
N SER A 299 -22.27 4.17 8.19
CA SER A 299 -21.41 3.22 7.49
C SER A 299 -21.51 1.82 8.12
N ARG A 300 -21.38 0.80 7.28
CA ARG A 300 -21.23 -0.59 7.69
C ARG A 300 -20.07 -1.21 6.91
N PRO A 301 -19.47 -2.31 7.42
CA PRO A 301 -18.39 -2.97 6.70
C PRO A 301 -18.88 -3.48 5.33
N ALA A 302 -18.04 -3.29 4.31
CA ALA A 302 -18.34 -3.76 2.96
C ALA A 302 -18.32 -5.29 2.87
N PHE A 303 -17.50 -5.92 3.72
CA PHE A 303 -17.29 -7.35 3.75
C PHE A 303 -17.43 -7.90 5.17
N VAL A 304 -18.15 -9.02 5.31
CA VAL A 304 -18.22 -9.79 6.56
C VAL A 304 -17.33 -11.01 6.42
N ILE A 305 -16.43 -11.18 7.38
CA ILE A 305 -15.44 -12.26 7.41
C ILE A 305 -15.69 -13.11 8.65
N VAL A 306 -15.76 -14.41 8.46
CA VAL A 306 -15.82 -15.39 9.54
C VAL A 306 -14.54 -16.18 9.57
N THR A 307 -13.86 -16.21 10.72
CA THR A 307 -12.58 -16.90 10.90
C THR A 307 -12.30 -17.16 12.39
N GLN A 308 -11.12 -17.69 12.69
CA GLN A 308 -10.58 -17.84 14.03
C GLN A 308 -9.31 -17.02 14.24
N THR A 309 -9.06 -16.63 15.48
CA THR A 309 -7.84 -15.89 15.85
C THR A 309 -6.56 -16.63 15.42
N ALA A 310 -6.55 -17.96 15.62
CA ALA A 310 -5.39 -18.79 15.27
C ALA A 310 -5.02 -18.72 13.78
N LEU A 311 -6.01 -18.62 12.87
CA LEU A 311 -5.72 -18.44 11.45
C LEU A 311 -5.14 -17.05 11.15
N LEU A 312 -5.71 -16.01 11.78
CA LEU A 312 -5.18 -14.65 11.60
C LEU A 312 -3.72 -14.54 12.08
N ASP A 313 -3.40 -15.19 13.21
CA ASP A 313 -2.05 -15.22 13.75
C ASP A 313 -1.10 -16.00 12.83
N CYS A 314 -1.56 -17.13 12.28
CA CYS A 314 -0.82 -17.89 11.28
C CYS A 314 -0.51 -17.03 10.03
N LEU A 315 -1.51 -16.34 9.47
CA LEU A 315 -1.31 -15.44 8.33
C LEU A 315 -0.34 -14.30 8.64
N ARG A 316 -0.36 -13.76 9.87
CA ARG A 316 0.61 -12.74 10.33
C ARG A 316 2.02 -13.31 10.45
N GLN A 317 2.16 -14.50 10.99
CA GLN A 317 3.44 -15.19 11.13
C GLN A 317 4.14 -15.33 9.76
N PHE A 318 3.40 -15.72 8.72
CA PHE A 318 3.90 -15.84 7.36
C PHE A 318 3.86 -14.54 6.54
N ARG A 319 3.54 -13.39 7.17
CA ARG A 319 3.49 -12.07 6.50
C ARG A 319 2.46 -11.96 5.38
N LEU A 320 1.43 -12.79 5.39
CA LEU A 320 0.43 -12.90 4.34
C LEU A 320 -0.88 -12.14 4.63
N SER A 321 -1.13 -11.73 5.87
CA SER A 321 -2.45 -11.24 6.29
C SER A 321 -2.98 -10.09 5.43
N GLN A 322 -2.19 -9.07 5.15
CA GLN A 322 -2.63 -7.91 4.35
C GLN A 322 -2.92 -8.31 2.90
N TRP A 323 -2.01 -9.09 2.31
CA TRP A 323 -2.18 -9.54 0.95
C TRP A 323 -3.39 -10.48 0.78
N ILE A 324 -3.59 -11.44 1.68
CA ILE A 324 -4.73 -12.37 1.63
C ILE A 324 -6.05 -11.60 1.68
N PHE A 325 -6.19 -10.60 2.55
CA PHE A 325 -7.41 -9.81 2.64
C PHE A 325 -7.66 -9.00 1.36
N TRP A 326 -6.63 -8.36 0.82
CA TRP A 326 -6.70 -7.68 -0.48
C TRP A 326 -7.09 -8.63 -1.62
N TYR A 327 -6.52 -9.84 -1.62
CA TYR A 327 -6.78 -10.83 -2.66
C TYR A 327 -8.19 -11.39 -2.57
N LEU A 328 -8.64 -11.73 -1.37
CA LEU A 328 -10.02 -12.18 -1.12
C LEU A 328 -11.04 -11.09 -1.46
N GLU A 329 -10.77 -9.82 -1.12
CA GLU A 329 -11.60 -8.67 -1.52
C GLU A 329 -11.75 -8.60 -3.05
N THR A 330 -10.64 -8.74 -3.77
CA THR A 330 -10.66 -8.75 -5.24
C THR A 330 -11.51 -9.87 -5.83
N LEU A 331 -11.48 -11.04 -5.22
CA LEU A 331 -12.25 -12.19 -5.68
C LEU A 331 -13.73 -12.12 -5.28
N VAL A 332 -14.03 -11.67 -4.08
CA VAL A 332 -15.41 -11.58 -3.58
C VAL A 332 -16.23 -10.53 -4.30
N GLU A 333 -15.60 -9.48 -4.82
CA GLU A 333 -16.28 -8.53 -5.72
C GLU A 333 -16.85 -9.21 -6.96
N LEU A 334 -16.20 -10.29 -7.43
CA LEU A 334 -16.63 -11.06 -8.61
C LEU A 334 -17.64 -12.16 -8.29
N SER A 335 -17.47 -12.84 -7.15
CA SER A 335 -18.22 -14.07 -6.81
C SER A 335 -19.24 -13.90 -5.68
N GLY A 336 -19.11 -12.85 -4.87
CA GLY A 336 -19.95 -12.57 -3.70
C GLY A 336 -19.56 -13.35 -2.44
N VAL A 337 -19.03 -14.56 -2.56
CA VAL A 337 -18.51 -15.41 -1.47
C VAL A 337 -17.19 -16.04 -1.91
N VAL A 338 -16.19 -16.01 -1.02
CA VAL A 338 -14.89 -16.67 -1.23
C VAL A 338 -14.49 -17.43 0.04
N HIS A 339 -13.92 -18.61 -0.15
CA HIS A 339 -13.40 -19.47 0.90
C HIS A 339 -11.88 -19.47 0.88
N LEU A 340 -11.26 -19.56 2.05
CA LEU A 340 -9.82 -19.81 2.21
C LEU A 340 -9.63 -21.09 3.00
N ALA A 341 -9.05 -22.08 2.36
CA ALA A 341 -8.55 -23.30 3.00
C ALA A 341 -7.03 -23.20 3.20
N VAL A 342 -6.53 -23.74 4.30
CA VAL A 342 -5.09 -23.73 4.62
C VAL A 342 -4.64 -25.16 4.87
N ARG A 343 -3.51 -25.53 4.22
CA ARG A 343 -2.88 -26.86 4.32
C ARG A 343 -1.40 -26.70 4.67
N ASN A 344 -0.74 -27.76 5.10
CA ASN A 344 0.70 -27.81 5.39
C ASN A 344 1.42 -28.85 4.52
N ASP A 345 1.20 -28.82 3.24
CA ASP A 345 1.71 -29.77 2.26
C ASP A 345 2.48 -29.11 1.10
N ALA A 346 2.95 -27.88 1.28
CA ALA A 346 3.74 -27.19 0.25
C ALA A 346 5.18 -27.75 0.09
N GLY A 347 5.60 -28.61 0.99
CA GLY A 347 7.00 -29.03 1.13
C GLY A 347 7.82 -28.06 2.00
N PRO A 348 9.07 -28.44 2.36
CA PRO A 348 9.88 -27.68 3.30
C PRO A 348 10.20 -26.28 2.79
N HIS A 349 10.12 -25.29 3.66
CA HIS A 349 10.43 -23.87 3.41
C HIS A 349 9.67 -23.22 2.24
N ARG A 350 8.50 -23.75 1.85
CA ARG A 350 7.72 -23.23 0.70
C ARG A 350 6.32 -22.77 1.12
N ILE A 351 5.86 -21.71 0.48
CA ILE A 351 4.46 -21.29 0.46
C ILE A 351 3.96 -21.38 -0.98
N GLU A 352 2.72 -21.85 -1.14
CA GLU A 352 2.04 -21.88 -2.43
C GLU A 352 0.58 -21.45 -2.29
N VAL A 353 0.09 -20.65 -3.24
CA VAL A 353 -1.30 -20.23 -3.29
C VAL A 353 -1.93 -20.70 -4.59
N LYS A 354 -3.10 -21.27 -4.51
CA LYS A 354 -3.87 -21.72 -5.66
C LYS A 354 -5.30 -21.24 -5.57
N THR A 355 -5.81 -20.68 -6.65
CA THR A 355 -7.23 -20.32 -6.76
C THR A 355 -7.95 -21.34 -7.62
N ILE A 356 -8.97 -21.96 -7.06
CA ILE A 356 -9.80 -22.95 -7.72
C ILE A 356 -11.07 -22.26 -8.15
N CYS A 357 -11.31 -22.25 -9.46
CA CYS A 357 -12.47 -21.62 -10.08
C CYS A 357 -13.58 -22.62 -10.41
N ASP A 358 -13.27 -23.93 -10.52
CA ASP A 358 -14.22 -24.99 -10.81
C ASP A 358 -14.29 -25.97 -9.61
N PRO A 359 -15.47 -26.13 -8.97
CA PRO A 359 -15.64 -27.10 -7.89
C PRO A 359 -15.43 -28.56 -8.29
N ALA A 360 -15.47 -28.89 -9.60
CA ALA A 360 -15.20 -30.24 -10.07
C ALA A 360 -13.73 -30.65 -9.90
N ASP A 361 -12.82 -29.68 -9.78
CA ASP A 361 -11.37 -29.92 -9.56
C ASP A 361 -11.02 -30.26 -8.09
N THR A 362 -11.99 -30.21 -7.19
CA THR A 362 -11.74 -30.49 -5.77
C THR A 362 -11.88 -31.97 -5.44
N THR A 363 -10.80 -32.70 -5.46
CA THR A 363 -10.75 -34.12 -5.06
C THR A 363 -10.77 -34.32 -3.53
N SER A 364 -10.56 -33.28 -2.74
CA SER A 364 -10.77 -33.28 -1.27
C SER A 364 -11.04 -31.86 -0.79
N ARG A 365 -12.25 -31.56 -0.35
CA ARG A 365 -12.54 -30.27 0.31
C ARG A 365 -12.04 -30.33 1.76
N GLU A 366 -10.87 -29.75 2.01
CA GLU A 366 -10.53 -29.33 3.35
C GLU A 366 -11.54 -28.25 3.81
N PRO A 367 -11.97 -28.28 5.08
CA PRO A 367 -12.88 -27.28 5.59
C PRO A 367 -12.23 -25.89 5.52
N ALA A 368 -12.96 -24.91 4.98
CA ALA A 368 -12.48 -23.55 4.93
C ALA A 368 -12.26 -23.00 6.34
N GLY A 369 -11.06 -22.47 6.57
CA GLY A 369 -10.70 -21.79 7.83
C GLY A 369 -11.17 -20.33 7.89
N LEU A 370 -11.48 -19.72 6.71
CA LEU A 370 -12.03 -18.38 6.58
C LEU A 370 -13.01 -18.32 5.43
N VAL A 371 -14.11 -17.59 5.66
CA VAL A 371 -15.08 -17.23 4.61
C VAL A 371 -15.28 -15.73 4.62
N ILE A 372 -15.26 -15.10 3.46
CA ILE A 372 -15.60 -13.70 3.23
C ILE A 372 -16.86 -13.60 2.37
N VAL A 373 -17.78 -12.75 2.78
CA VAL A 373 -19.03 -12.48 2.08
C VAL A 373 -19.19 -10.99 1.85
N LYS A 374 -19.62 -10.59 0.67
CA LYS A 374 -20.00 -9.20 0.38
C LYS A 374 -21.27 -8.84 1.14
N THR A 375 -21.26 -7.72 1.82
CA THR A 375 -22.40 -7.27 2.66
C THR A 375 -23.70 -7.13 1.88
N GLU A 376 -23.65 -6.67 0.62
CA GLU A 376 -24.84 -6.63 -0.25
C GLU A 376 -25.46 -8.04 -0.51
N LEU A 377 -24.62 -9.07 -0.60
CA LEU A 377 -25.07 -10.43 -0.74
C LEU A 377 -25.67 -10.94 0.58
N LEU A 378 -25.02 -10.64 1.69
CA LEU A 378 -25.53 -10.96 3.03
C LEU A 378 -26.91 -10.32 3.25
N ASP A 379 -27.13 -9.09 2.80
CA ASP A 379 -28.44 -8.44 2.84
C ASP A 379 -29.54 -9.24 2.12
N ARG A 380 -29.23 -9.77 0.94
CA ARG A 380 -30.19 -10.59 0.18
C ARG A 380 -30.59 -11.86 0.94
N TYR A 381 -29.66 -12.50 1.63
CA TYR A 381 -29.95 -13.66 2.48
C TYR A 381 -30.82 -13.27 3.68
N LEU A 382 -30.51 -12.16 4.32
CA LEU A 382 -31.28 -11.64 5.44
C LEU A 382 -32.71 -11.25 5.05
N ASP A 383 -32.89 -10.70 3.87
CA ASP A 383 -34.18 -10.23 3.36
C ASP A 383 -35.10 -11.39 2.91
N SER A 384 -34.56 -12.50 2.48
CA SER A 384 -35.31 -13.66 2.00
C SER A 384 -35.99 -14.50 3.13
N GLY A 385 -35.77 -14.14 4.40
CA GLY A 385 -36.28 -14.88 5.55
C GLY A 385 -35.32 -16.00 6.02
N SER A 386 -35.49 -16.48 7.25
CA SER A 386 -34.49 -17.32 7.91
C SER A 386 -34.15 -18.62 7.17
N ALA A 387 -35.15 -19.43 6.86
CA ALA A 387 -34.93 -20.71 6.17
C ALA A 387 -34.46 -20.52 4.74
N ASN A 388 -35.11 -19.64 3.98
CA ASN A 388 -34.77 -19.38 2.59
C ASN A 388 -33.41 -18.68 2.45
N GLY A 389 -33.07 -17.78 3.35
CA GLY A 389 -31.76 -17.07 3.35
C GLY A 389 -30.59 -18.02 3.56
N ILE A 390 -30.74 -18.94 4.54
CA ILE A 390 -29.73 -19.97 4.84
C ILE A 390 -29.58 -20.94 3.66
N MET A 391 -30.68 -21.39 3.06
CA MET A 391 -30.64 -22.25 1.87
C MET A 391 -30.01 -21.55 0.67
N SER A 392 -30.32 -20.29 0.46
CA SER A 392 -29.73 -19.49 -0.63
C SER A 392 -28.23 -19.28 -0.41
N LEU A 393 -27.81 -19.01 0.82
CA LEU A 393 -26.39 -18.91 1.14
C LEU A 393 -25.67 -20.24 0.86
N ALA A 394 -26.21 -21.36 1.34
CA ALA A 394 -25.63 -22.68 1.09
C ALA A 394 -25.53 -23.00 -0.41
N ALA A 395 -26.55 -22.63 -1.19
CA ALA A 395 -26.53 -22.80 -2.64
C ALA A 395 -25.44 -21.92 -3.31
N ASP A 396 -25.29 -20.66 -2.89
CA ASP A 396 -24.25 -19.79 -3.44
C ASP A 396 -22.83 -20.21 -3.05
N MET A 397 -22.64 -20.77 -1.87
CA MET A 397 -21.36 -21.34 -1.41
C MET A 397 -20.94 -22.60 -2.18
N THR A 398 -21.88 -23.29 -2.80
CA THR A 398 -21.66 -24.53 -3.57
C THR A 398 -21.72 -24.32 -5.09
N ARG A 399 -22.02 -23.11 -5.56
CA ARG A 399 -22.07 -22.82 -7.00
C ARG A 399 -20.69 -22.93 -7.67
N PRO A 400 -20.64 -23.24 -8.96
CA PRO A 400 -19.39 -23.19 -9.75
C PRO A 400 -18.71 -21.81 -9.75
N THR A 401 -19.47 -20.75 -9.46
CA THR A 401 -18.95 -19.37 -9.33
C THR A 401 -18.32 -19.08 -7.96
N ALA A 402 -18.56 -19.89 -6.94
CA ALA A 402 -17.89 -19.76 -5.65
C ALA A 402 -16.40 -20.05 -5.82
N ARG A 403 -15.57 -19.19 -5.29
CA ARG A 403 -14.12 -19.33 -5.42
C ARG A 403 -13.52 -19.88 -4.13
N LEU A 404 -12.62 -20.84 -4.29
CA LEU A 404 -11.80 -21.36 -3.20
C LEU A 404 -10.35 -20.94 -3.42
N VAL A 405 -9.77 -20.32 -2.41
CA VAL A 405 -8.34 -20.08 -2.33
C VAL A 405 -7.74 -21.14 -1.41
N GLU A 406 -6.78 -21.88 -1.92
CA GLU A 406 -5.97 -22.81 -1.14
C GLU A 406 -4.63 -22.19 -0.85
N LEU A 407 -4.28 -22.11 0.42
CA LEU A 407 -2.97 -21.68 0.90
C LEU A 407 -2.25 -22.91 1.46
N ALA A 408 -1.22 -23.38 0.77
CA ALA A 408 -0.34 -24.41 1.24
C ALA A 408 0.87 -23.77 1.95
N LEU A 409 1.09 -24.15 3.18
CA LEU A 409 2.18 -23.71 4.05
C LEU A 409 3.25 -24.81 4.17
N PRO A 410 4.46 -24.49 4.69
CA PRO A 410 5.51 -25.47 4.89
C PRO A 410 5.05 -26.65 5.76
N ASP A 411 5.42 -27.86 5.36
CA ASP A 411 5.06 -29.13 6.03
C ASP A 411 5.81 -29.36 7.36
N ASP A 412 6.86 -28.59 7.61
CA ASP A 412 7.62 -28.57 8.88
C ASP A 412 7.00 -27.67 9.96
N ARG A 413 5.82 -27.10 9.71
CA ARG A 413 5.10 -26.21 10.64
C ARG A 413 3.77 -26.81 11.06
N ASP A 414 3.48 -26.74 12.35
CA ASP A 414 2.17 -27.13 12.88
C ASP A 414 1.10 -26.11 12.50
N LEU A 415 0.05 -26.58 11.83
CA LEU A 415 -1.14 -25.79 11.60
C LEU A 415 -2.05 -25.77 12.82
N PRO A 416 -2.67 -24.63 13.13
CA PRO A 416 -3.71 -24.61 14.15
C PRO A 416 -4.89 -25.48 13.71
N SER A 417 -5.50 -26.21 14.66
CA SER A 417 -6.78 -26.89 14.41
C SER A 417 -7.86 -25.85 14.16
N LEU A 418 -8.39 -25.80 12.94
CA LEU A 418 -9.40 -24.84 12.52
C LEU A 418 -10.80 -25.50 12.46
N ALA A 419 -11.78 -24.86 13.09
CA ALA A 419 -13.17 -25.25 12.88
C ALA A 419 -13.67 -24.71 11.53
N PRO A 420 -14.60 -25.41 10.85
CA PRO A 420 -15.17 -24.97 9.59
C PRO A 420 -15.84 -23.60 9.69
N ALA A 421 -15.37 -22.63 8.91
CA ALA A 421 -15.91 -21.27 8.90
C ALA A 421 -17.33 -21.23 8.30
N ASP A 422 -17.65 -22.13 7.38
CA ASP A 422 -18.97 -22.25 6.75
C ASP A 422 -20.10 -22.47 7.76
N ALA A 423 -19.93 -23.41 8.67
CA ALA A 423 -20.93 -23.69 9.72
C ALA A 423 -21.10 -22.46 10.64
N THR A 424 -20.03 -21.77 10.93
CA THR A 424 -20.05 -20.52 11.72
C THR A 424 -20.76 -19.39 10.99
N LEU A 425 -20.55 -19.25 9.68
CA LEU A 425 -21.28 -18.25 8.88
C LEU A 425 -22.79 -18.52 8.84
N HIS A 426 -23.19 -19.76 8.68
CA HIS A 426 -24.62 -20.13 8.76
C HIS A 426 -25.24 -19.79 10.13
N MET A 427 -24.55 -20.10 11.22
CA MET A 427 -24.97 -19.73 12.56
C MET A 427 -25.07 -18.20 12.73
N LEU A 428 -24.09 -17.45 12.23
CA LEU A 428 -24.11 -16.00 12.28
C LEU A 428 -25.33 -15.44 11.54
N LEU A 429 -25.58 -15.91 10.31
CA LEU A 429 -26.74 -15.51 9.51
C LEU A 429 -28.05 -15.78 10.24
N GLN A 430 -28.21 -16.97 10.83
CA GLN A 430 -29.40 -17.32 11.60
C GLN A 430 -29.58 -16.36 12.79
N ARG A 431 -28.56 -16.10 13.58
CA ARG A 431 -28.64 -15.17 14.73
C ARG A 431 -28.95 -13.73 14.28
N MET A 432 -28.42 -13.28 13.16
CA MET A 432 -28.74 -11.97 12.59
C MET A 432 -30.23 -11.91 12.21
N GLN A 433 -30.79 -12.94 11.59
CA GLN A 433 -32.19 -13.00 11.22
C GLN A 433 -33.12 -13.04 12.46
N ASP A 434 -32.73 -13.77 13.50
CA ASP A 434 -33.49 -13.83 14.77
C ASP A 434 -33.45 -12.46 15.49
N CYS A 435 -32.32 -11.77 15.45
CA CYS A 435 -32.18 -10.41 15.99
C CYS A 435 -33.06 -9.40 15.24
N ARG A 436 -33.06 -9.46 13.90
CA ARG A 436 -33.94 -8.61 13.07
C ARG A 436 -35.41 -8.70 13.48
N SER A 437 -35.92 -9.89 13.69
CA SER A 437 -37.32 -10.11 14.08
C SER A 437 -37.67 -9.47 15.41
N ARG A 438 -36.72 -9.34 16.33
CA ARG A 438 -36.89 -8.72 17.66
C ARG A 438 -36.77 -7.19 17.64
N LEU A 439 -35.76 -6.65 16.93
CA LEU A 439 -35.41 -5.24 16.99
C LEU A 439 -36.11 -4.39 15.92
N TYR A 440 -36.51 -4.96 14.81
CA TYR A 440 -37.01 -4.21 13.64
C TYR A 440 -38.36 -4.74 13.15
N GLN A 441 -39.34 -4.77 14.03
CA GLN A 441 -40.72 -5.20 13.68
C GLN A 441 -41.52 -4.20 12.84
N GLY A 442 -40.97 -3.05 12.55
CA GLY A 442 -41.60 -2.03 11.71
C GLY A 442 -40.57 -1.31 10.86
N THR A 443 -40.68 -1.42 9.56
CA THR A 443 -40.00 -0.52 8.63
C THR A 443 -40.62 0.85 8.73
N SER A 444 -39.97 1.79 9.40
CA SER A 444 -40.29 3.19 9.20
C SER A 444 -39.88 3.56 7.78
N TRP A 445 -40.84 3.69 6.89
CA TRP A 445 -40.61 4.29 5.59
C TRP A 445 -40.15 5.71 5.78
N ASN A 446 -38.91 6.01 5.46
CA ASN A 446 -38.43 7.37 5.41
C ASN A 446 -38.83 7.96 4.06
N TRP A 447 -39.91 8.76 4.03
CA TRP A 447 -40.44 9.40 2.86
C TRP A 447 -39.49 10.41 2.19
N ARG A 448 -38.45 10.78 2.85
CA ARG A 448 -37.41 11.66 2.32
C ARG A 448 -36.35 10.86 1.56
N GLU A 449 -36.73 10.29 0.41
CA GLU A 449 -35.74 9.92 -0.58
C GLU A 449 -35.10 11.19 -1.12
N ASN A 450 -33.86 11.39 -0.75
CA ASN A 450 -33.16 12.61 -1.01
C ASN A 450 -32.55 12.61 -2.40
N SER A 451 -32.63 13.75 -3.02
CA SER A 451 -32.06 14.01 -4.34
C SER A 451 -30.53 14.12 -4.33
N PHE A 452 -29.91 14.41 -3.18
CA PHE A 452 -28.47 14.32 -2.98
C PHE A 452 -28.11 12.92 -2.50
N ARG A 453 -28.03 12.01 -3.43
CA ARG A 453 -27.43 10.71 -3.16
C ARG A 453 -25.92 10.84 -3.40
N ILE A 454 -25.17 10.74 -2.35
CA ILE A 454 -23.76 10.39 -2.44
C ILE A 454 -23.74 8.98 -3.03
N LYS A 455 -23.40 8.91 -4.31
CA LYS A 455 -23.33 7.65 -5.05
C LYS A 455 -22.06 6.94 -4.69
N GLY A 456 -22.14 5.96 -3.83
CA GLY A 456 -21.00 5.08 -3.57
C GLY A 456 -20.90 4.65 -2.11
N GLU A 457 -20.19 3.56 -1.90
CA GLU A 457 -19.87 3.06 -0.57
C GLU A 457 -18.63 3.83 -0.06
N LEU A 458 -18.68 4.34 1.16
CA LEU A 458 -17.62 5.19 1.72
C LEU A 458 -16.22 4.57 1.63
N PHE A 459 -16.08 3.25 1.78
CA PHE A 459 -14.79 2.59 1.66
C PHE A 459 -14.17 2.67 0.26
N LYS A 460 -14.97 2.93 -0.77
CA LYS A 460 -14.48 3.09 -2.15
C LYS A 460 -13.86 4.45 -2.41
N ILE A 461 -14.16 5.45 -1.57
CA ILE A 461 -13.65 6.81 -1.75
C ILE A 461 -12.12 6.82 -1.76
N THR A 462 -11.48 6.10 -0.86
CA THR A 462 -10.01 5.97 -0.84
C THR A 462 -9.47 5.46 -2.19
N ARG A 463 -10.07 4.42 -2.73
CA ARG A 463 -9.71 3.85 -4.03
C ARG A 463 -9.92 4.83 -5.18
N ASP A 464 -11.05 5.51 -5.18
CA ASP A 464 -11.46 6.42 -6.25
C ASP A 464 -10.59 7.69 -6.22
N MET A 465 -10.28 8.23 -5.04
CA MET A 465 -9.34 9.36 -4.86
C MET A 465 -7.92 9.02 -5.32
N LEU A 466 -7.46 7.80 -5.06
CA LEU A 466 -6.15 7.32 -5.49
C LEU A 466 -6.15 6.85 -6.95
N ASN A 467 -7.31 6.80 -7.61
CA ASN A 467 -7.47 6.27 -8.97
C ASN A 467 -6.78 4.90 -9.14
N THR A 468 -7.17 3.95 -8.29
CA THR A 468 -6.61 2.59 -8.27
C THR A 468 -7.71 1.53 -8.27
N GLY A 469 -7.36 0.25 -8.37
CA GLY A 469 -8.19 -0.89 -7.98
C GLY A 469 -8.32 -1.02 -6.45
N PRO A 470 -8.72 -2.17 -5.94
CA PRO A 470 -8.71 -2.43 -4.50
C PRO A 470 -7.36 -2.09 -3.88
N VAL A 471 -7.39 -1.28 -2.84
CA VAL A 471 -6.18 -0.81 -2.16
C VAL A 471 -5.74 -1.83 -1.12
N CYS A 472 -4.46 -2.20 -1.11
CA CYS A 472 -3.92 -3.10 -0.09
C CYS A 472 -4.09 -2.48 1.30
N PRO A 473 -4.71 -3.21 2.25
CA PRO A 473 -4.94 -2.72 3.60
C PRO A 473 -3.63 -2.67 4.39
N ARG A 474 -2.87 -1.59 4.22
CA ARG A 474 -1.55 -1.39 4.84
C ARG A 474 -1.51 -0.09 5.61
N SER A 475 -1.58 -0.18 6.93
CA SER A 475 -1.44 0.96 7.83
C SER A 475 0.03 1.24 8.13
N ARG A 476 0.42 2.50 8.10
CA ARG A 476 1.77 2.94 8.47
C ARG A 476 1.92 2.88 9.99
N GLN A 477 2.67 1.90 10.47
CA GLN A 477 2.94 1.78 11.90
C GLN A 477 4.08 2.72 12.31
N ASN A 478 3.85 3.54 13.34
CA ASN A 478 4.87 4.42 13.94
C ASN A 478 5.57 5.39 12.95
N GLY A 479 4.89 5.80 11.88
CA GLY A 479 5.47 6.71 10.89
C GLY A 479 6.63 6.15 10.08
N LYS A 480 6.84 4.84 10.09
CA LYS A 480 7.92 4.19 9.33
C LYS A 480 7.70 4.35 7.83
N ARG A 481 8.77 4.61 7.11
CA ARG A 481 8.77 4.61 5.65
C ARG A 481 8.53 3.22 5.10
N GLN A 482 7.80 3.14 4.00
CA GLN A 482 7.38 1.89 3.38
C GLN A 482 8.13 1.67 2.07
N ILE A 483 8.82 0.55 1.92
CA ILE A 483 9.53 0.22 0.67
C ILE A 483 9.13 -1.15 0.14
N GLY A 484 8.83 -1.21 -1.17
CA GLY A 484 8.49 -2.43 -1.88
C GLY A 484 9.63 -2.96 -2.73
N PHE A 485 9.91 -4.26 -2.63
CA PHE A 485 10.81 -4.99 -3.50
C PHE A 485 10.00 -5.83 -4.48
N LEU A 486 10.19 -5.59 -5.78
CA LEU A 486 9.42 -6.21 -6.85
C LEU A 486 10.28 -7.28 -7.52
N LEU A 487 9.89 -8.53 -7.39
CA LEU A 487 10.58 -9.69 -7.95
C LEU A 487 9.69 -10.44 -8.93
N PRO A 488 10.22 -11.02 -10.01
CA PRO A 488 9.46 -11.92 -10.87
C PRO A 488 9.11 -13.22 -10.14
N LEU A 489 10.07 -13.76 -9.41
CA LEU A 489 9.98 -15.00 -8.62
C LEU A 489 10.59 -14.76 -7.23
N ALA A 490 10.19 -15.54 -6.25
CA ALA A 490 10.81 -15.57 -4.92
C ALA A 490 11.34 -16.98 -4.67
N ASP A 491 12.54 -17.23 -5.14
CA ASP A 491 13.24 -18.52 -5.01
C ASP A 491 14.66 -18.32 -4.45
N PHE A 492 15.61 -19.19 -4.73
CA PHE A 492 16.96 -19.17 -4.19
C PHE A 492 18.00 -18.45 -5.06
N GLY A 493 17.59 -17.71 -6.08
CA GLY A 493 18.48 -16.99 -7.00
C GLY A 493 19.28 -15.85 -6.36
N GLY A 494 20.24 -15.33 -7.11
CA GLY A 494 21.11 -14.24 -6.65
C GLY A 494 20.36 -12.90 -6.54
N VAL A 495 19.40 -12.65 -7.43
CA VAL A 495 18.58 -11.43 -7.44
C VAL A 495 17.72 -11.36 -6.18
N GLU A 496 17.06 -12.47 -5.85
CA GLU A 496 16.22 -12.61 -4.67
C GLU A 496 17.04 -12.39 -3.38
N LYS A 497 18.20 -13.04 -3.27
CA LYS A 497 19.09 -12.89 -2.12
C LYS A 497 19.59 -11.45 -1.97
N THR A 498 19.85 -10.75 -3.07
CA THR A 498 20.20 -9.33 -3.05
C THR A 498 19.04 -8.50 -2.49
N ALA A 499 17.81 -8.72 -2.98
CA ALA A 499 16.62 -8.03 -2.48
C ALA A 499 16.39 -8.30 -0.99
N TYR A 500 16.52 -9.55 -0.53
CA TYR A 500 16.34 -9.92 0.89
C TYR A 500 17.37 -9.24 1.81
N ASN A 501 18.61 -9.16 1.38
CA ASN A 501 19.66 -8.53 2.20
C ASN A 501 19.54 -7.00 2.22
N LEU A 502 19.23 -6.35 1.09
CA LEU A 502 18.94 -4.92 1.06
C LEU A 502 17.73 -4.59 1.94
N ALA A 503 16.68 -5.43 1.89
CA ALA A 503 15.52 -5.27 2.75
C ALA A 503 15.89 -5.36 4.24
N ARG A 504 16.77 -6.32 4.66
CA ARG A 504 17.24 -6.43 6.04
C ARG A 504 17.98 -5.17 6.50
N VAL A 505 18.87 -4.64 5.65
CA VAL A 505 19.60 -3.40 5.97
C VAL A 505 18.65 -2.22 6.13
N LEU A 506 17.68 -2.07 5.23
CA LEU A 506 16.67 -1.01 5.34
C LEU A 506 15.78 -1.18 6.57
N LYS A 507 15.38 -2.42 6.88
CA LYS A 507 14.62 -2.74 8.10
C LYS A 507 15.37 -2.36 9.36
N ALA A 508 16.68 -2.64 9.41
CA ALA A 508 17.57 -2.21 10.50
C ALA A 508 17.68 -0.68 10.61
N ARG A 509 17.49 0.05 9.51
CA ARG A 509 17.43 1.51 9.46
C ARG A 509 16.03 2.09 9.74
N GLY A 510 15.07 1.25 10.15
CA GLY A 510 13.74 1.67 10.56
C GLY A 510 12.69 1.74 9.45
N TRP A 511 12.96 1.18 8.27
CA TRP A 511 11.97 1.03 7.21
C TRP A 511 11.06 -0.16 7.45
N SER A 512 9.83 -0.09 6.96
CA SER A 512 8.98 -1.26 6.72
C SER A 512 9.20 -1.76 5.30
N THR A 513 9.47 -3.05 5.16
CA THR A 513 9.88 -3.66 3.90
C THR A 513 8.85 -4.66 3.41
N HIS A 514 8.53 -4.62 2.13
CA HIS A 514 7.45 -5.42 1.54
C HIS A 514 7.95 -6.15 0.29
N LEU A 515 7.65 -7.45 0.19
CA LEU A 515 7.97 -8.25 -0.98
C LEU A 515 6.74 -8.39 -1.88
N PHE A 516 6.95 -8.18 -3.19
CA PHE A 516 5.93 -8.37 -4.24
C PHE A 516 6.46 -9.35 -5.28
N VAL A 517 5.76 -10.46 -5.47
CA VAL A 517 6.09 -11.50 -6.45
C VAL A 517 5.13 -11.44 -7.61
N PHE A 518 5.64 -11.25 -8.82
CA PHE A 518 4.84 -10.93 -10.01
C PHE A 518 4.46 -12.14 -10.88
N SER A 519 5.32 -13.14 -11.01
CA SER A 519 5.14 -14.22 -11.99
C SER A 519 4.92 -15.58 -11.33
N SER A 520 4.72 -15.62 -10.00
CA SER A 520 4.50 -16.86 -9.26
C SER A 520 3.56 -16.64 -8.09
N GLN A 521 2.75 -17.66 -7.78
CA GLN A 521 1.97 -17.75 -6.53
C GLN A 521 2.65 -18.63 -5.49
N SER A 522 3.95 -18.83 -5.64
CA SER A 522 4.76 -19.65 -4.75
C SER A 522 6.05 -18.92 -4.39
N CYS A 523 6.57 -19.17 -3.19
CA CYS A 523 7.85 -18.62 -2.76
C CYS A 523 8.62 -19.60 -1.89
N ARG A 524 9.94 -19.50 -1.95
CA ARG A 524 10.94 -20.14 -1.05
C ARG A 524 12.25 -19.34 -1.08
N PRO A 525 13.10 -19.30 -0.04
CA PRO A 525 12.91 -19.90 1.28
C PRO A 525 12.08 -18.97 2.19
N VAL A 526 11.03 -19.50 2.80
CA VAL A 526 10.04 -18.73 3.58
C VAL A 526 10.69 -18.04 4.78
N ASP A 527 11.59 -18.71 5.51
CA ASP A 527 12.21 -18.15 6.72
C ASP A 527 13.01 -16.88 6.41
N GLN A 528 13.77 -16.86 5.30
CA GLN A 528 14.50 -15.66 4.87
C GLN A 528 13.57 -14.51 4.47
N ILE A 529 12.42 -14.82 3.87
CA ILE A 529 11.41 -13.84 3.49
C ILE A 529 10.74 -13.24 4.72
N VAL A 530 10.32 -14.06 5.67
CA VAL A 530 9.69 -13.63 6.93
C VAL A 530 10.61 -12.76 7.77
N ASP A 531 11.91 -13.06 7.75
CA ASP A 531 12.93 -12.27 8.45
C ASP A 531 13.15 -10.91 7.77
N ALA A 532 13.26 -10.89 6.44
CA ALA A 532 13.58 -9.69 5.68
C ALA A 532 12.38 -8.75 5.50
N PHE A 533 11.14 -9.26 5.43
CA PHE A 533 9.97 -8.49 5.03
C PHE A 533 8.87 -8.46 6.08
N ASP A 534 8.13 -7.36 6.11
CA ASP A 534 6.94 -7.17 6.96
C ASP A 534 5.65 -7.62 6.26
N SER A 535 5.65 -7.72 4.91
CA SER A 535 4.58 -8.38 4.17
C SER A 535 5.10 -9.11 2.93
N LEU A 536 4.41 -10.21 2.59
CA LEU A 536 4.58 -10.99 1.37
C LEU A 536 3.31 -10.84 0.53
N ASN A 537 3.49 -10.43 -0.71
CA ASN A 537 2.39 -10.11 -1.61
C ASN A 537 2.63 -10.80 -2.96
N PHE A 538 1.60 -11.41 -3.54
CA PHE A 538 1.64 -11.97 -4.88
C PHE A 538 0.77 -11.13 -5.82
N LEU A 539 1.32 -10.73 -6.93
CA LEU A 539 0.59 -10.09 -8.01
C LEU A 539 0.50 -11.07 -9.18
N CYS A 540 -0.02 -12.24 -8.89
CA CYS A 540 -0.18 -13.29 -9.87
C CYS A 540 -1.65 -13.38 -10.27
N ASP A 541 -1.97 -12.78 -11.41
CA ASP A 541 -3.18 -13.09 -12.16
C ASP A 541 -2.74 -13.94 -13.35
N PRO A 542 -3.31 -15.13 -13.58
CA PRO A 542 -3.00 -15.96 -14.75
C PRO A 542 -3.15 -15.23 -16.09
N GLU A 543 -3.90 -14.12 -16.10
CA GLU A 543 -4.05 -13.26 -17.26
C GLU A 543 -3.03 -12.14 -17.35
N VAL A 544 -2.38 -11.75 -16.24
CA VAL A 544 -1.40 -10.65 -16.18
C VAL A 544 -0.01 -11.08 -16.65
N GLY A 545 0.39 -12.30 -16.41
CA GLY A 545 1.72 -12.81 -16.73
C GLY A 545 1.84 -13.42 -18.14
N LYS A 546 0.87 -13.26 -19.03
CA LYS A 546 0.99 -13.76 -20.40
C LYS A 546 1.95 -12.90 -21.20
N TRP A 547 3.14 -13.43 -21.40
CA TRP A 547 4.10 -12.89 -22.35
C TRP A 547 3.50 -12.97 -23.76
N ASP A 548 3.37 -11.81 -24.42
CA ASP A 548 3.17 -11.84 -25.86
C ASP A 548 4.51 -12.24 -26.52
N PRO A 549 4.60 -13.41 -27.15
CA PRO A 549 5.84 -13.85 -27.77
C PRO A 549 6.31 -12.93 -28.91
N ASN A 550 5.43 -12.05 -29.39
CA ASN A 550 5.72 -11.07 -30.42
C ASN A 550 6.19 -9.72 -29.86
N GLN A 551 5.98 -9.47 -28.56
CA GLN A 551 6.44 -8.23 -27.92
C GLN A 551 7.85 -8.40 -27.37
N ARG A 552 8.81 -7.79 -28.09
CA ARG A 552 10.22 -7.79 -27.71
C ARG A 552 10.79 -6.40 -27.81
N PHE A 553 11.58 -6.04 -26.80
CA PHE A 553 12.44 -4.85 -26.82
C PHE A 553 13.89 -5.30 -26.68
N MET A 554 14.73 -4.94 -27.64
CA MET A 554 16.16 -5.28 -27.65
C MET A 554 16.46 -6.75 -27.32
N GLY A 555 15.67 -7.67 -27.87
CA GLY A 555 15.81 -9.11 -27.66
C GLY A 555 15.15 -9.67 -26.39
N SER A 556 14.65 -8.81 -25.52
CA SER A 556 13.94 -9.22 -24.31
C SER A 556 12.44 -9.27 -24.53
N HIS A 557 11.77 -10.27 -23.98
CA HIS A 557 10.33 -10.29 -23.91
C HIS A 557 9.88 -9.35 -22.78
N TYR A 558 8.78 -8.65 -23.00
CA TYR A 558 8.12 -7.89 -21.94
C TYR A 558 6.62 -8.18 -21.94
N PRO A 559 5.98 -8.22 -20.76
CA PRO A 559 4.57 -8.50 -20.68
C PRO A 559 3.74 -7.35 -21.21
N ASN A 560 2.62 -7.70 -21.81
CA ASN A 560 1.59 -6.74 -22.15
C ASN A 560 0.56 -6.71 -21.01
N TRP A 561 0.38 -5.56 -20.38
CA TRP A 561 -0.72 -5.32 -19.46
C TRP A 561 -2.02 -5.24 -20.26
N VAL A 562 -2.69 -6.37 -20.41
CA VAL A 562 -3.80 -6.57 -21.37
C VAL A 562 -5.05 -5.76 -21.00
N SER A 563 -5.21 -5.37 -19.74
CA SER A 563 -6.36 -4.58 -19.32
C SER A 563 -6.00 -3.45 -18.35
N SER A 564 -6.71 -2.35 -18.46
CA SER A 564 -6.60 -1.24 -17.52
C SER A 564 -6.96 -1.66 -16.08
N GLY A 565 -7.85 -2.64 -15.90
CA GLY A 565 -8.24 -3.16 -14.59
C GLY A 565 -7.11 -3.88 -13.86
N GLN A 566 -6.29 -4.65 -14.58
CA GLN A 566 -5.12 -5.32 -14.00
C GLN A 566 -4.07 -4.31 -13.55
N HIS A 567 -3.81 -3.30 -14.36
CA HIS A 567 -2.90 -2.21 -14.02
C HIS A 567 -3.37 -1.45 -12.77
N GLN A 568 -4.67 -1.15 -12.67
CA GLN A 568 -5.26 -0.49 -11.51
C GLN A 568 -5.17 -1.35 -10.23
N ARG A 569 -5.34 -2.67 -10.33
CA ARG A 569 -5.15 -3.61 -9.21
C ARG A 569 -3.72 -3.60 -8.71
N ALA A 570 -2.74 -3.66 -9.63
CA ALA A 570 -1.33 -3.57 -9.28
C ALA A 570 -1.00 -2.26 -8.54
N LEU A 571 -1.50 -1.12 -9.03
CA LEU A 571 -1.32 0.16 -8.37
C LEU A 571 -1.99 0.21 -6.99
N GLY A 572 -3.14 -0.42 -6.82
CA GLY A 572 -3.81 -0.55 -5.52
C GLY A 572 -3.01 -1.40 -4.53
N LEU A 573 -2.39 -2.49 -5.00
CA LEU A 573 -1.52 -3.32 -4.17
C LEU A 573 -0.25 -2.57 -3.73
N LEU A 574 0.30 -1.70 -4.57
CA LEU A 574 1.51 -0.91 -4.31
C LEU A 574 1.21 0.45 -3.64
N ALA A 575 -0.06 0.77 -3.40
CA ALA A 575 -0.44 2.03 -2.76
C ALA A 575 0.15 2.15 -1.34
N GLY A 576 0.50 3.36 -0.94
CA GLY A 576 1.06 3.67 0.38
C GLY A 576 2.54 3.32 0.55
N LEU A 577 3.26 2.99 -0.53
CA LEU A 577 4.72 2.87 -0.50
C LEU A 577 5.37 4.23 -0.75
N ASP A 578 6.47 4.51 -0.04
CA ASP A 578 7.31 5.69 -0.26
C ASP A 578 8.35 5.43 -1.37
N ALA A 579 8.77 4.16 -1.51
CA ALA A 579 9.74 3.77 -2.52
C ALA A 579 9.46 2.35 -3.04
N VAL A 580 9.89 2.08 -4.27
CA VAL A 580 9.88 0.74 -4.86
C VAL A 580 11.23 0.44 -5.51
N VAL A 581 11.68 -0.80 -5.36
CA VAL A 581 12.88 -1.33 -6.02
C VAL A 581 12.47 -2.44 -6.97
N ASN A 582 12.57 -2.19 -8.26
CA ASN A 582 12.37 -3.21 -9.28
C ASN A 582 13.64 -4.09 -9.40
N CYS A 583 13.55 -5.31 -8.90
CA CYS A 583 14.64 -6.28 -8.88
C CYS A 583 14.51 -7.25 -10.07
N HIS A 584 14.96 -6.85 -11.25
CA HIS A 584 14.88 -7.65 -12.47
C HIS A 584 13.46 -8.11 -12.87
N CYS A 585 12.41 -7.38 -12.48
CA CYS A 585 11.04 -7.71 -12.82
C CYS A 585 10.58 -6.97 -14.07
N ALA A 586 10.46 -7.70 -15.19
CA ALA A 586 10.02 -7.12 -16.45
C ALA A 586 8.59 -6.56 -16.39
N ASP A 587 7.71 -7.24 -15.64
CA ASP A 587 6.31 -6.86 -15.46
C ASP A 587 6.16 -5.52 -14.73
N ALA A 588 7.11 -5.16 -13.90
CA ALA A 588 7.03 -3.98 -13.06
C ALA A 588 7.35 -2.66 -13.78
N HIS A 589 8.09 -2.67 -14.90
CA HIS A 589 8.52 -1.44 -15.56
C HIS A 589 7.36 -0.49 -15.91
N ALA A 590 6.25 -1.04 -16.42
CA ALA A 590 5.08 -0.25 -16.78
C ALA A 590 4.39 0.45 -15.60
N LEU A 591 4.64 -0.02 -14.37
CA LEU A 591 4.07 0.56 -13.16
C LEU A 591 4.89 1.75 -12.63
N MET A 592 6.15 1.91 -13.05
CA MET A 592 7.05 2.92 -12.47
C MET A 592 6.58 4.35 -12.76
N ALA A 593 6.18 4.67 -13.99
CA ALA A 593 5.69 6.00 -14.32
C ALA A 593 4.41 6.40 -13.55
N PRO A 594 3.38 5.56 -13.42
CA PRO A 594 2.24 5.82 -12.54
C PRO A 594 2.61 5.98 -11.07
N LEU A 595 3.53 5.19 -10.54
CA LEU A 595 3.99 5.29 -9.15
C LEU A 595 4.75 6.59 -8.91
N ARG A 596 5.67 6.96 -9.81
CA ARG A 596 6.42 8.22 -9.73
C ARG A 596 5.50 9.46 -9.76
N ARG A 597 4.41 9.43 -10.55
CA ARG A 597 3.39 10.50 -10.53
C ARG A 597 2.61 10.60 -9.22
N ARG A 598 2.75 9.63 -8.32
CA ARG A 598 2.20 9.59 -6.96
C ARG A 598 3.26 9.82 -5.89
N ASP A 599 4.37 10.45 -6.26
CA ASP A 599 5.49 10.75 -5.38
C ASP A 599 6.16 9.51 -4.77
N VAL A 600 6.01 8.32 -5.40
CA VAL A 600 6.74 7.11 -5.01
C VAL A 600 8.10 7.10 -5.68
N THR A 601 9.16 7.06 -4.89
CA THR A 601 10.54 6.93 -5.40
C THR A 601 10.73 5.59 -6.10
N THR A 602 11.22 5.62 -7.34
CA THR A 602 11.35 4.42 -8.17
C THR A 602 12.81 4.09 -8.45
N VAL A 603 13.21 2.86 -8.14
CA VAL A 603 14.57 2.36 -8.33
C VAL A 603 14.55 1.08 -9.16
N ALA A 604 15.46 0.96 -10.15
CA ALA A 604 15.77 -0.31 -10.79
C ALA A 604 17.04 -0.89 -10.15
N SER A 605 17.03 -2.18 -9.79
CA SER A 605 18.23 -2.91 -9.32
C SER A 605 18.66 -3.91 -10.40
N LEU A 606 19.79 -3.65 -11.01
CA LEU A 606 20.35 -4.45 -12.09
C LEU A 606 21.47 -5.35 -11.58
N GLN A 607 21.40 -6.64 -11.87
CA GLN A 607 22.31 -7.66 -11.37
C GLN A 607 23.18 -8.26 -12.46
N VAL A 608 22.73 -8.26 -13.71
CA VAL A 608 23.46 -8.91 -14.82
C VAL A 608 22.95 -8.35 -16.15
N THR A 609 23.84 -8.38 -17.16
CA THR A 609 23.44 -8.31 -18.56
C THR A 609 23.39 -9.73 -19.12
N ASP A 610 22.18 -10.17 -19.49
CA ASP A 610 21.99 -11.49 -20.07
C ASP A 610 22.57 -11.59 -21.49
N LEU A 611 22.89 -12.82 -21.92
CA LEU A 611 23.24 -13.11 -23.29
C LEU A 611 22.14 -13.93 -23.99
N SER A 612 21.74 -13.49 -25.15
CA SER A 612 20.86 -14.24 -26.03
C SER A 612 21.49 -15.58 -26.49
N ALA A 613 20.71 -16.42 -27.18
CA ALA A 613 21.23 -17.65 -27.79
C ALA A 613 22.37 -17.42 -28.80
N LEU A 614 22.49 -16.22 -29.33
CA LEU A 614 23.53 -15.79 -30.25
C LEU A 614 24.68 -15.03 -29.56
N ASP A 615 24.84 -15.16 -28.24
CA ASP A 615 25.83 -14.48 -27.41
C ASP A 615 25.82 -12.95 -27.54
N ARG A 616 24.66 -12.36 -27.83
CA ARG A 616 24.45 -10.91 -27.87
C ARG A 616 23.83 -10.43 -26.55
N PRO A 617 24.28 -9.27 -26.01
CA PRO A 617 23.67 -8.68 -24.83
C PRO A 617 22.16 -8.49 -25.00
N SER A 618 21.41 -8.81 -23.98
CA SER A 618 19.95 -8.76 -23.92
C SER A 618 19.47 -8.59 -22.47
N GLY A 619 18.18 -8.59 -22.23
CA GLY A 619 17.59 -8.70 -20.91
C GLY A 619 17.24 -7.35 -20.24
N GLN A 620 17.21 -7.37 -18.94
CA GLN A 620 16.65 -6.29 -18.10
C GLN A 620 17.34 -4.95 -18.26
N THR A 621 18.62 -4.91 -18.58
CA THR A 621 19.36 -3.67 -18.82
C THR A 621 18.79 -2.86 -20.00
N TYR A 622 18.41 -3.53 -21.09
CA TYR A 622 17.76 -2.86 -22.21
C TYR A 622 16.29 -2.48 -21.90
N LEU A 623 15.56 -3.31 -21.17
CA LEU A 623 14.23 -2.93 -20.69
C LEU A 623 14.32 -1.69 -19.80
N THR A 624 15.28 -1.64 -18.87
CA THR A 624 15.52 -0.48 -18.01
C THR A 624 15.88 0.76 -18.81
N LEU A 625 16.68 0.64 -19.88
CA LEU A 625 16.95 1.75 -20.79
C LEU A 625 15.66 2.26 -21.44
N GLY A 626 14.78 1.38 -21.89
CA GLY A 626 13.48 1.77 -22.49
C GLY A 626 12.56 2.50 -21.55
N TYR A 627 12.67 2.25 -20.23
CA TYR A 627 11.89 2.88 -19.17
C TYR A 627 12.70 3.84 -18.29
N GLU A 628 13.90 4.26 -18.73
CA GLU A 628 14.82 5.06 -17.93
C GLU A 628 14.17 6.29 -17.34
N TYR A 629 13.36 7.00 -18.11
CA TYR A 629 12.65 8.22 -17.68
C TYR A 629 11.67 8.00 -16.52
N THR A 630 11.33 6.76 -16.21
CA THR A 630 10.41 6.41 -15.13
C THR A 630 11.11 6.11 -13.80
N TYR A 631 12.45 5.99 -13.82
CA TYR A 631 13.25 5.71 -12.66
C TYR A 631 13.97 6.96 -12.14
N ASP A 632 13.96 7.11 -10.82
CA ASP A 632 14.76 8.12 -10.14
C ASP A 632 16.22 7.67 -10.04
N HIS A 633 16.46 6.36 -9.75
CA HIS A 633 17.77 5.75 -9.73
C HIS A 633 17.79 4.35 -10.34
N ILE A 634 18.98 3.97 -10.83
CA ILE A 634 19.30 2.66 -11.36
C ILE A 634 20.55 2.16 -10.65
N ALA A 635 20.36 1.17 -9.77
CA ALA A 635 21.40 0.54 -8.98
C ALA A 635 22.07 -0.60 -9.76
N CYS A 636 23.38 -0.51 -9.97
CA CYS A 636 24.20 -1.50 -10.66
C CYS A 636 25.05 -2.28 -9.66
N CYS A 637 25.06 -3.62 -9.75
CA CYS A 637 25.79 -4.48 -8.80
C CYS A 637 27.32 -4.50 -9.01
N SER A 638 27.82 -3.77 -10.02
CA SER A 638 29.26 -3.74 -10.34
C SER A 638 29.62 -2.50 -11.14
N GLN A 639 30.88 -2.11 -11.10
CA GLN A 639 31.41 -1.01 -11.91
C GLN A 639 31.29 -1.31 -13.40
N GLN A 640 31.58 -2.54 -13.81
CA GLN A 640 31.42 -2.94 -15.21
C GLN A 640 29.98 -2.76 -15.72
N LEU A 641 28.99 -3.12 -14.91
CA LEU A 641 27.58 -2.96 -15.28
C LEU A 641 27.18 -1.47 -15.29
N PHE A 642 27.71 -0.68 -14.34
CA PHE A 642 27.54 0.76 -14.30
C PHE A 642 28.07 1.42 -15.59
N ASP A 643 29.32 1.14 -15.94
CA ASP A 643 29.97 1.68 -17.15
C ASP A 643 29.22 1.25 -18.42
N TRP A 644 28.77 0.01 -18.45
CA TRP A 644 27.99 -0.51 -19.58
C TRP A 644 26.63 0.18 -19.71
N CYS A 645 25.90 0.37 -18.61
CA CYS A 645 24.64 1.11 -18.60
C CYS A 645 24.82 2.55 -19.04
N HIS A 646 25.90 3.20 -18.61
CA HIS A 646 26.26 4.55 -19.07
C HIS A 646 26.58 4.57 -20.58
N ALA A 647 27.34 3.59 -21.07
CA ALA A 647 27.71 3.50 -22.46
C ALA A 647 26.50 3.26 -23.41
N ILE A 648 25.44 2.60 -22.95
CA ILE A 648 24.19 2.43 -23.75
C ILE A 648 23.26 3.63 -23.70
N GLY A 649 23.58 4.70 -22.92
CA GLY A 649 22.86 5.96 -22.90
C GLY A 649 22.08 6.29 -21.63
N ILE A 650 22.19 5.51 -20.57
CA ILE A 650 21.59 5.88 -19.27
C ILE A 650 22.40 7.03 -18.64
N PRO A 651 21.76 8.14 -18.22
CA PRO A 651 22.45 9.26 -17.61
C PRO A 651 23.20 8.87 -16.34
N GLU A 652 24.45 9.29 -16.21
CA GLU A 652 25.31 8.97 -15.05
C GLU A 652 24.66 9.40 -13.71
N GLY A 653 23.99 10.55 -13.69
CA GLY A 653 23.31 11.08 -12.50
C GLY A 653 22.21 10.18 -11.95
N LYS A 654 21.69 9.24 -12.76
CA LYS A 654 20.71 8.24 -12.34
C LYS A 654 21.34 6.91 -11.91
N LEU A 655 22.60 6.67 -12.28
CA LEU A 655 23.30 5.43 -11.94
C LEU A 655 23.82 5.48 -10.50
N ALA A 656 23.75 4.35 -9.83
CA ALA A 656 24.31 4.14 -8.50
C ALA A 656 25.05 2.80 -8.44
N LEU A 657 26.22 2.78 -7.85
CA LEU A 657 26.96 1.54 -7.63
C LEU A 657 26.50 0.92 -6.30
N VAL A 658 26.06 -0.34 -6.36
CA VAL A 658 25.61 -1.12 -5.20
C VAL A 658 26.22 -2.52 -5.31
N LEU A 659 27.45 -2.67 -4.89
CA LEU A 659 28.15 -3.96 -4.96
C LEU A 659 27.41 -5.01 -4.12
N ASN A 660 27.31 -6.23 -4.64
CA ASN A 660 26.70 -7.33 -3.92
C ASN A 660 27.49 -7.71 -2.67
N GLY A 661 26.83 -7.71 -1.53
CA GLY A 661 27.36 -8.25 -0.28
C GLY A 661 27.14 -9.77 -0.16
N PRO A 662 27.47 -10.38 0.99
CA PRO A 662 27.22 -11.80 1.22
C PRO A 662 25.71 -12.12 1.29
N SER A 663 25.32 -13.33 0.81
CA SER A 663 23.92 -13.71 0.73
C SER A 663 23.25 -14.02 2.08
N TYR A 664 24.03 -14.25 3.12
CA TYR A 664 23.54 -14.51 4.47
C TYR A 664 24.55 -14.01 5.51
N PRO A 665 24.11 -13.61 6.72
CA PRO A 665 25.00 -13.23 7.80
C PRO A 665 25.76 -14.44 8.35
N LEU A 666 26.94 -14.20 8.88
CA LEU A 666 27.69 -15.19 9.70
C LEU A 666 27.81 -14.64 11.12
N PRO A 667 27.64 -15.51 12.14
CA PRO A 667 27.95 -15.12 13.51
C PRO A 667 29.43 -14.67 13.64
N ALA A 668 29.69 -13.73 14.54
CA ALA A 668 31.04 -13.22 14.76
C ALA A 668 32.03 -14.35 15.09
N GLY A 669 33.19 -14.32 14.45
CA GLY A 669 34.25 -15.33 14.64
C GLY A 669 34.05 -16.63 13.86
N THR A 670 32.92 -16.85 13.21
CA THR A 670 32.64 -18.09 12.44
C THR A 670 33.53 -18.16 11.20
N ALA A 671 33.68 -17.07 10.47
CA ALA A 671 34.54 -17.03 9.27
C ALA A 671 36.00 -17.38 9.63
N GLU A 672 36.54 -16.77 10.66
CA GLU A 672 37.91 -17.04 11.14
C GLU A 672 38.08 -18.49 11.68
N ALA A 673 37.05 -19.04 12.33
CA ALA A 673 37.06 -20.43 12.77
C ALA A 673 37.10 -21.39 11.58
N ILE A 674 36.31 -21.14 10.53
CA ILE A 674 36.35 -21.96 9.30
C ILE A 674 37.71 -21.88 8.62
N VAL A 675 38.27 -20.68 8.46
CA VAL A 675 39.60 -20.49 7.88
C VAL A 675 40.68 -21.25 8.71
N ARG A 676 40.69 -21.11 10.02
CA ARG A 676 41.64 -21.83 10.92
C ARG A 676 41.49 -23.35 10.76
N THR A 677 40.29 -23.86 10.77
CA THR A 677 39.99 -25.30 10.61
C THR A 677 40.51 -25.82 9.27
N ARG A 678 40.31 -25.06 8.18
CA ARG A 678 40.80 -25.43 6.84
C ARG A 678 42.33 -25.47 6.79
N LEU A 679 43.00 -24.45 7.32
CA LEU A 679 44.47 -24.39 7.35
C LEU A 679 45.11 -25.47 8.20
N ALA A 680 44.46 -25.89 9.29
CA ALA A 680 44.93 -26.98 10.19
C ALA A 680 44.60 -28.38 9.61
N ARG A 681 43.90 -28.50 8.52
CA ARG A 681 43.51 -29.79 7.94
C ARG A 681 44.74 -30.56 7.41
N ARG A 682 44.76 -31.84 7.71
CA ARG A 682 45.81 -32.71 7.20
C ARG A 682 45.74 -32.82 5.66
N PRO A 683 46.87 -32.93 4.97
CA PRO A 683 46.86 -33.11 3.53
C PRO A 683 46.03 -34.36 3.14
N GLY A 684 45.17 -34.19 2.16
CA GLY A 684 44.28 -35.18 1.58
C GLY A 684 43.84 -34.75 0.18
N PRO A 685 42.84 -35.39 -0.43
CA PRO A 685 42.28 -34.94 -1.70
C PRO A 685 41.89 -33.45 -1.65
N LEU A 686 42.02 -32.76 -2.80
CA LEU A 686 41.55 -31.37 -2.94
C LEU A 686 40.01 -31.36 -3.04
N ARG A 687 39.35 -30.64 -2.16
CA ARG A 687 37.89 -30.55 -2.11
C ARG A 687 37.41 -29.42 -3.01
N VAL A 688 36.82 -29.80 -4.15
CA VAL A 688 36.34 -28.85 -5.17
C VAL A 688 34.83 -28.86 -5.22
N MET A 689 34.26 -27.72 -5.10
CA MET A 689 32.82 -27.52 -5.13
C MET A 689 32.38 -26.66 -6.34
N SER A 690 31.30 -27.05 -6.99
CA SER A 690 30.52 -26.19 -7.89
C SER A 690 29.15 -25.98 -7.26
N LEU A 691 28.74 -24.71 -7.06
CA LEU A 691 27.52 -24.34 -6.38
C LEU A 691 26.76 -23.31 -7.20
N GLY A 692 25.50 -23.58 -7.50
CA GLY A 692 24.61 -22.66 -8.20
C GLY A 692 23.58 -23.35 -9.06
N ARG A 693 22.82 -22.59 -9.82
CA ARG A 693 21.82 -23.14 -10.77
C ARG A 693 22.49 -24.04 -11.79
N LEU A 694 21.79 -25.10 -12.14
CA LEU A 694 22.26 -26.05 -13.18
C LEU A 694 21.68 -25.65 -14.53
N ASP A 695 22.27 -24.62 -15.14
CA ASP A 695 21.85 -24.08 -16.44
C ASP A 695 23.02 -23.71 -17.37
N ARG A 696 22.69 -23.28 -18.59
CA ARG A 696 23.69 -22.87 -19.60
C ARG A 696 24.57 -21.71 -19.13
N GLN A 697 24.01 -20.77 -18.38
CA GLN A 697 24.75 -19.63 -17.86
C GLN A 697 25.95 -20.07 -17.02
N LYS A 698 25.76 -21.06 -16.18
CA LYS A 698 26.77 -21.57 -15.22
C LYS A 698 27.81 -22.46 -15.87
N GLY A 699 27.73 -22.74 -17.20
CA GLY A 699 28.77 -23.43 -17.96
C GLY A 699 28.93 -24.90 -17.60
N LEU A 700 27.84 -25.64 -17.51
CA LEU A 700 27.84 -27.07 -17.13
C LEU A 700 28.69 -27.92 -18.04
N ASP A 701 28.72 -27.63 -19.33
CA ASP A 701 29.59 -28.28 -20.34
C ASP A 701 31.10 -28.12 -19.99
N ARG A 702 31.47 -26.96 -19.46
CA ARG A 702 32.82 -26.65 -19.03
C ARG A 702 33.17 -27.40 -17.76
N LEU A 703 32.21 -27.51 -16.81
CA LEU A 703 32.34 -28.28 -15.59
C LEU A 703 32.55 -29.77 -15.90
N VAL A 704 31.70 -30.35 -16.75
CA VAL A 704 31.81 -31.75 -17.22
C VAL A 704 33.20 -32.02 -17.81
N ALA A 705 33.60 -31.17 -18.75
CA ALA A 705 34.94 -31.31 -19.40
C ALA A 705 36.09 -31.21 -18.36
N THR A 706 35.98 -30.31 -17.37
CA THR A 706 37.00 -30.18 -16.34
C THR A 706 37.06 -31.42 -15.45
N ILE A 707 35.94 -31.98 -15.02
CA ILE A 707 35.87 -33.20 -14.24
C ILE A 707 36.49 -34.37 -15.00
N MET A 708 36.15 -34.51 -16.29
CA MET A 708 36.74 -35.55 -17.14
C MET A 708 38.26 -35.45 -17.26
N LEU A 709 38.80 -34.24 -17.44
CA LEU A 709 40.23 -34.02 -17.57
C LEU A 709 40.96 -34.35 -16.25
N THR A 710 40.42 -33.91 -15.11
CA THR A 710 41.01 -34.17 -13.78
C THR A 710 41.00 -35.66 -13.41
N ARG A 711 39.96 -36.39 -13.78
CA ARG A 711 39.86 -37.85 -13.61
C ARG A 711 40.82 -38.61 -14.53
N ARG A 712 40.95 -38.19 -15.79
CA ARG A 712 41.94 -38.79 -16.72
C ARG A 712 43.39 -38.61 -16.23
N ALA A 713 43.65 -37.46 -15.57
CA ALA A 713 44.94 -37.17 -14.95
C ALA A 713 45.11 -37.80 -13.57
N ALA A 714 44.14 -38.61 -13.10
CA ALA A 714 44.13 -39.27 -11.79
C ALA A 714 44.44 -38.32 -10.60
N LEU A 715 43.95 -37.06 -10.68
CA LEU A 715 44.16 -36.08 -9.63
C LEU A 715 43.37 -36.45 -8.37
N PRO A 716 43.96 -36.29 -7.17
CA PRO A 716 43.25 -36.57 -5.92
C PRO A 716 42.29 -35.42 -5.57
N ILE A 717 41.11 -35.48 -6.17
CA ILE A 717 40.07 -34.47 -6.01
C ILE A 717 38.75 -35.10 -5.55
N ASP A 718 38.17 -34.54 -4.49
CA ASP A 718 36.82 -34.82 -4.05
C ASP A 718 35.88 -33.76 -4.63
N TRP A 719 34.88 -34.17 -5.38
CA TRP A 719 33.94 -33.30 -6.05
C TRP A 719 32.61 -33.24 -5.35
N ARG A 720 32.05 -32.01 -5.19
CA ARG A 720 30.63 -31.76 -4.86
C ARG A 720 30.03 -30.85 -5.92
N VAL A 721 28.91 -31.24 -6.49
CA VAL A 721 28.10 -30.42 -7.39
C VAL A 721 26.73 -30.19 -6.74
N ILE A 722 26.41 -28.93 -6.45
CA ILE A 722 25.27 -28.55 -5.62
C ILE A 722 24.41 -27.55 -6.42
N GLY A 723 23.14 -27.86 -6.60
CA GLY A 723 22.19 -26.97 -7.26
C GLY A 723 20.99 -27.66 -7.85
N ASP A 724 20.00 -26.86 -8.25
CA ASP A 724 18.77 -27.29 -8.92
C ASP A 724 18.63 -26.63 -10.28
N THR A 725 17.83 -27.25 -11.13
CA THR A 725 17.36 -26.67 -12.39
C THR A 725 16.16 -25.76 -12.09
N VAL A 726 16.22 -24.49 -12.50
CA VAL A 726 15.15 -23.50 -12.24
C VAL A 726 14.34 -23.21 -13.50
N ILE A 727 15.00 -23.21 -14.68
CA ILE A 727 14.39 -22.73 -15.91
C ILE A 727 13.92 -23.87 -16.82
N ASP A 728 14.69 -24.94 -16.96
CA ASP A 728 14.43 -26.02 -17.94
C ASP A 728 14.08 -27.38 -17.33
N GLY A 729 14.06 -27.54 -16.03
CA GLY A 729 13.60 -28.76 -15.30
C GLY A 729 14.36 -30.06 -15.56
N THR A 730 15.43 -30.07 -16.37
CA THR A 730 16.19 -31.28 -16.75
C THR A 730 17.67 -31.11 -16.40
N VAL A 731 18.20 -32.06 -15.66
CA VAL A 731 19.65 -32.19 -15.45
C VAL A 731 20.32 -32.57 -16.80
N PRO A 732 21.40 -31.89 -17.21
CA PRO A 732 22.12 -32.28 -18.42
C PRO A 732 22.58 -33.73 -18.36
N PRO A 733 22.30 -34.56 -19.41
CA PRO A 733 22.66 -35.97 -19.43
C PRO A 733 24.15 -36.24 -19.23
N GLU A 734 25.00 -35.27 -19.56
CA GLU A 734 26.44 -35.33 -19.41
C GLU A 734 26.88 -35.40 -17.93
N LEU A 735 26.15 -34.75 -17.02
CA LEU A 735 26.44 -34.83 -15.58
C LEU A 735 26.10 -36.21 -15.02
N GLU A 736 25.00 -36.80 -15.45
CA GLU A 736 24.60 -38.14 -15.06
C GLU A 736 25.67 -39.20 -15.50
N GLN A 737 26.21 -39.03 -16.70
CA GLN A 737 27.25 -39.93 -17.24
C GLN A 737 28.52 -39.90 -16.38
N LEU A 738 28.81 -38.79 -15.70
CA LEU A 738 29.99 -38.67 -14.87
C LEU A 738 29.89 -39.38 -13.51
N ARG A 739 28.74 -39.92 -13.15
CA ARG A 739 28.50 -40.51 -11.82
C ARG A 739 28.99 -39.60 -10.69
N VAL A 740 28.79 -38.29 -10.82
CA VAL A 740 28.97 -37.31 -9.73
C VAL A 740 27.58 -37.13 -9.11
N GLU A 741 27.52 -37.28 -7.83
CA GLU A 741 26.30 -37.06 -7.08
C GLU A 741 25.96 -35.56 -7.14
N ILE A 742 24.72 -35.24 -7.58
CA ILE A 742 24.22 -33.88 -7.61
C ILE A 742 23.41 -33.70 -6.34
N GLU A 743 23.84 -32.82 -5.49
CA GLU A 743 23.14 -32.45 -4.29
C GLU A 743 22.10 -31.35 -4.60
N PRO A 744 20.91 -31.37 -3.96
CA PRO A 744 19.92 -30.31 -4.12
C PRO A 744 20.46 -28.97 -3.62
N ALA A 745 19.84 -27.88 -4.11
CA ALA A 745 20.19 -26.54 -3.66
C ALA A 745 20.08 -26.39 -2.15
N LYS A 746 21.03 -25.69 -1.55
CA LYS A 746 21.07 -25.42 -0.10
C LYS A 746 20.32 -24.12 0.18
N LEU A 747 19.29 -24.20 1.01
CA LEU A 747 18.38 -23.10 1.27
C LEU A 747 18.64 -22.40 2.60
N THR A 748 19.25 -23.11 3.56
CA THR A 748 19.51 -22.58 4.89
C THR A 748 20.93 -22.05 5.04
N GLN A 749 21.13 -21.15 6.00
CA GLN A 749 22.44 -20.60 6.36
C GLN A 749 23.40 -21.70 6.82
N ASP A 750 22.93 -22.66 7.63
CA ASP A 750 23.76 -23.73 8.20
C ASP A 750 24.23 -24.66 7.11
N GLU A 751 23.38 -25.06 6.18
CA GLU A 751 23.76 -25.89 5.02
C GLU A 751 24.81 -25.21 4.15
N LEU A 752 24.65 -23.89 3.85
CA LEU A 752 25.63 -23.13 3.07
C LEU A 752 26.96 -23.01 3.82
N THR A 753 26.90 -22.74 5.12
CA THR A 753 28.09 -22.65 5.98
C THR A 753 28.85 -23.97 6.02
N GLU A 754 28.16 -25.12 6.10
CA GLU A 754 28.76 -26.46 6.02
C GLU A 754 29.44 -26.69 4.66
N CYS A 755 28.73 -26.35 3.54
CA CYS A 755 29.28 -26.50 2.19
C CYS A 755 30.57 -25.70 1.98
N TYR A 756 30.60 -24.44 2.37
CA TYR A 756 31.80 -23.62 2.29
C TYR A 756 32.87 -24.04 3.30
N GLY A 757 32.50 -24.54 4.48
CA GLY A 757 33.42 -25.11 5.44
C GLY A 757 34.10 -26.38 4.93
N TRP A 758 33.42 -27.18 4.13
CA TRP A 758 33.94 -28.38 3.49
C TRP A 758 34.93 -28.07 2.34
N ALA A 759 34.61 -27.11 1.47
CA ALA A 759 35.35 -26.83 0.24
C ALA A 759 36.70 -26.18 0.46
N ASP A 760 37.72 -26.57 -0.31
CA ASP A 760 39.00 -25.90 -0.45
C ASP A 760 38.95 -24.90 -1.65
N VAL A 761 38.27 -25.31 -2.71
CA VAL A 761 38.12 -24.52 -3.96
C VAL A 761 36.67 -24.48 -4.38
N VAL A 762 36.16 -23.31 -4.80
CA VAL A 762 34.91 -23.15 -5.54
C VAL A 762 35.24 -22.88 -7.01
N LEU A 763 34.62 -23.66 -7.91
CA LEU A 763 34.84 -23.57 -9.34
C LEU A 763 33.61 -22.92 -9.99
N ILE A 764 33.80 -21.76 -10.62
CA ILE A 764 32.75 -20.95 -11.27
C ILE A 764 33.10 -20.77 -12.73
N LEU A 765 32.53 -21.61 -13.61
CA LEU A 765 32.87 -21.65 -15.04
C LEU A 765 31.82 -20.95 -15.92
N SER A 766 31.14 -19.97 -15.37
CA SER A 766 30.03 -19.28 -16.01
C SER A 766 30.37 -18.66 -17.37
N ARG A 767 29.37 -18.54 -18.24
CA ARG A 767 29.43 -17.85 -19.52
C ARG A 767 29.27 -16.36 -19.40
N TRP A 768 28.40 -15.93 -18.49
CA TRP A 768 28.18 -14.52 -18.11
C TRP A 768 27.73 -14.44 -16.67
N GLU A 769 28.11 -13.37 -16.01
CA GLU A 769 27.75 -13.05 -14.61
C GLU A 769 27.58 -11.54 -14.44
N GLY A 770 26.87 -11.13 -13.35
CA GLY A 770 27.10 -9.85 -12.73
C GLY A 770 28.27 -9.95 -11.74
N LEU A 771 28.01 -9.64 -10.45
CA LEU A 771 28.91 -9.99 -9.35
C LEU A 771 28.32 -11.19 -8.59
N PRO A 772 28.85 -12.43 -8.80
CA PRO A 772 28.26 -13.62 -8.18
C PRO A 772 28.37 -13.60 -6.66
N LEU A 773 27.27 -13.76 -5.96
CA LEU A 773 27.26 -13.87 -4.48
C LEU A 773 28.16 -15.00 -3.98
N THR A 774 28.21 -16.11 -4.72
CA THR A 774 29.06 -17.28 -4.43
C THR A 774 30.55 -16.93 -4.28
N ILE A 775 31.04 -15.90 -5.00
CA ILE A 775 32.42 -15.42 -4.86
C ILE A 775 32.60 -14.78 -3.49
N VAL A 776 31.74 -13.85 -3.11
CA VAL A 776 31.80 -13.16 -1.83
C VAL A 776 31.65 -14.14 -0.67
N GLU A 777 30.72 -15.10 -0.78
CA GLU A 777 30.47 -16.14 0.21
C GLU A 777 31.69 -17.07 0.39
N ALA A 778 32.29 -17.52 -0.70
CA ALA A 778 33.46 -18.39 -0.67
C ALA A 778 34.68 -17.68 -0.09
N MET A 779 34.98 -16.49 -0.60
CA MET A 779 36.16 -15.73 -0.23
C MET A 779 36.14 -15.31 1.24
N ARG A 780 35.01 -14.88 1.80
CA ARG A 780 34.91 -14.44 3.21
C ARG A 780 35.27 -15.54 4.24
N VAL A 781 35.13 -16.81 3.85
CA VAL A 781 35.50 -17.96 4.68
C VAL A 781 36.76 -18.65 4.15
N GLY A 782 37.52 -17.99 3.28
CA GLY A 782 38.81 -18.44 2.78
C GLY A 782 38.74 -19.62 1.80
N VAL A 783 37.59 -19.88 1.15
CA VAL A 783 37.54 -20.81 0.03
C VAL A 783 38.18 -20.15 -1.19
N VAL A 784 39.10 -20.81 -1.85
CA VAL A 784 39.76 -20.26 -3.03
C VAL A 784 38.84 -20.30 -4.21
N VAL A 785 38.57 -19.13 -4.79
CA VAL A 785 37.76 -19.01 -5.98
C VAL A 785 38.58 -19.26 -7.22
N CYS A 786 38.10 -20.12 -8.11
CA CYS A 786 38.60 -20.33 -9.44
C CYS A 786 37.45 -20.06 -10.45
N ALA A 787 37.51 -18.93 -11.14
CA ALA A 787 36.41 -18.46 -11.95
C ALA A 787 36.82 -17.98 -13.34
N THR A 788 35.92 -18.11 -14.32
CA THR A 788 36.07 -17.45 -15.63
C THR A 788 36.03 -15.94 -15.50
N THR A 789 36.86 -15.22 -16.27
CA THR A 789 36.91 -13.76 -16.32
C THR A 789 35.73 -13.24 -17.13
N VAL A 790 34.52 -13.25 -16.53
CA VAL A 790 33.28 -12.78 -17.15
C VAL A 790 32.55 -11.84 -16.20
N GLY A 791 31.84 -10.84 -16.71
CA GLY A 791 31.15 -9.87 -15.89
C GLY A 791 32.10 -9.22 -14.89
N ALA A 792 31.62 -9.00 -13.70
CA ALA A 792 32.34 -8.32 -12.62
C ALA A 792 33.21 -9.27 -11.75
N VAL A 793 33.48 -10.48 -12.18
CA VAL A 793 34.30 -11.43 -11.42
C VAL A 793 35.67 -10.85 -11.07
N ALA A 794 36.30 -10.12 -12.01
CA ALA A 794 37.60 -9.49 -11.80
C ALA A 794 37.56 -8.25 -10.85
N GLU A 795 36.40 -7.75 -10.49
CA GLU A 795 36.27 -6.68 -9.48
C GLU A 795 36.41 -7.22 -8.05
N ALA A 796 36.04 -8.50 -7.83
CA ALA A 796 36.16 -9.14 -6.52
C ALA A 796 37.38 -10.02 -6.39
N VAL A 797 37.93 -10.58 -7.49
CA VAL A 797 39.01 -11.56 -7.50
C VAL A 797 40.22 -11.00 -8.19
N SER A 798 41.31 -10.82 -7.42
CA SER A 798 42.65 -10.51 -7.94
C SER A 798 43.38 -11.80 -8.28
N HIS A 799 43.76 -11.95 -9.56
CA HIS A 799 44.39 -13.18 -10.06
C HIS A 799 45.71 -13.50 -9.31
N GLU A 800 45.82 -14.77 -8.87
CA GLU A 800 46.95 -15.31 -8.05
C GLU A 800 47.17 -14.67 -6.66
N GLU A 801 46.37 -13.64 -6.32
CA GLU A 801 46.43 -12.99 -4.99
C GLU A 801 45.30 -13.48 -4.12
N THR A 802 44.03 -13.18 -4.49
CA THR A 802 42.83 -13.52 -3.73
C THR A 802 42.00 -14.65 -4.35
N GLY A 803 42.38 -15.10 -5.56
CA GLY A 803 41.74 -16.18 -6.29
C GLY A 803 42.44 -16.42 -7.65
N PHE A 804 41.80 -17.19 -8.51
CA PHE A 804 42.32 -17.50 -9.83
C PHE A 804 41.29 -17.17 -10.92
N LEU A 805 41.73 -16.34 -11.88
CA LEU A 805 40.91 -15.97 -13.05
C LEU A 805 41.31 -16.86 -14.23
N LEU A 806 40.32 -17.53 -14.81
CA LEU A 806 40.47 -18.33 -16.02
C LEU A 806 40.18 -17.44 -17.24
N PRO A 807 40.90 -17.62 -18.36
CA PRO A 807 40.71 -16.78 -19.55
C PRO A 807 39.32 -17.00 -20.14
N SER A 808 38.74 -15.95 -20.73
CA SER A 808 37.52 -16.06 -21.52
C SER A 808 37.85 -16.70 -22.88
N ALA A 809 37.50 -17.98 -23.02
CA ALA A 809 37.86 -18.80 -24.18
C ALA A 809 36.78 -19.87 -24.44
N GLY A 810 36.99 -20.72 -25.48
CA GLY A 810 36.10 -21.84 -25.73
C GLY A 810 36.12 -22.90 -24.61
N THR A 811 35.07 -23.70 -24.52
CA THR A 811 34.83 -24.70 -23.45
C THR A 811 36.07 -25.61 -23.20
N ALA A 812 36.69 -26.12 -24.25
CA ALA A 812 37.88 -27.03 -24.11
C ALA A 812 39.08 -26.29 -23.50
N ALA A 813 39.32 -25.02 -23.87
CA ALA A 813 40.45 -24.25 -23.38
C ALA A 813 40.28 -23.87 -21.89
N ILE A 814 39.05 -23.48 -21.49
CA ILE A 814 38.70 -23.17 -20.12
C ILE A 814 38.84 -24.44 -19.25
N ALA A 815 38.27 -25.55 -19.68
CA ALA A 815 38.36 -26.83 -18.97
C ALA A 815 39.81 -27.29 -18.79
N ALA A 816 40.67 -27.15 -19.80
CA ALA A 816 42.10 -27.44 -19.69
C ALA A 816 42.83 -26.48 -18.75
N ALA A 817 42.52 -25.19 -18.75
CA ALA A 817 43.10 -24.23 -17.82
C ALA A 817 42.69 -24.52 -16.37
N ALA A 818 41.39 -24.81 -16.13
CA ALA A 818 40.87 -25.20 -14.82
C ALA A 818 41.57 -26.49 -14.31
N ALA A 819 41.67 -27.53 -15.15
CA ALA A 819 42.31 -28.78 -14.81
C ALA A 819 43.80 -28.59 -14.44
N ARG A 820 44.56 -27.79 -15.19
CA ARG A 820 45.96 -27.45 -14.87
C ARG A 820 46.07 -26.70 -13.55
N LEU A 821 45.20 -25.76 -13.30
CA LEU A 821 45.18 -25.04 -12.04
C LEU A 821 44.85 -25.95 -10.85
N LEU A 822 43.86 -26.81 -10.96
CA LEU A 822 43.53 -27.80 -9.91
C LEU A 822 44.66 -28.75 -9.67
N GLN A 823 45.38 -29.18 -10.73
CA GLN A 823 46.60 -29.96 -10.62
C GLN A 823 47.70 -29.24 -9.80
N ARG A 824 47.96 -27.96 -10.12
CA ARG A 824 48.89 -27.09 -9.34
C ARG A 824 48.50 -27.01 -7.85
N LEU A 825 47.20 -26.83 -7.55
CA LEU A 825 46.73 -26.73 -6.16
C LEU A 825 46.77 -28.09 -5.41
N CYS A 826 46.63 -29.21 -6.12
CA CYS A 826 46.88 -30.54 -5.54
C CYS A 826 48.35 -30.72 -5.16
N GLN A 827 49.29 -30.23 -5.99
CA GLN A 827 50.73 -30.40 -5.80
C GLN A 827 51.35 -29.41 -4.81
N ASP A 828 50.84 -28.15 -4.78
CA ASP A 828 51.36 -27.09 -3.92
C ASP A 828 50.25 -26.47 -3.02
N ARG A 829 50.09 -27.02 -1.83
CA ARG A 829 49.16 -26.54 -0.82
C ARG A 829 49.55 -25.17 -0.20
N ARG A 830 50.83 -24.77 -0.35
CA ARG A 830 51.27 -23.43 0.15
C ARG A 830 50.58 -22.31 -0.67
N VAL A 831 50.46 -22.50 -1.99
CA VAL A 831 49.73 -21.57 -2.84
C VAL A 831 48.28 -21.49 -2.45
N LEU A 832 47.62 -22.65 -2.27
CA LEU A 832 46.23 -22.71 -1.82
C LEU A 832 46.03 -21.95 -0.49
N ASN A 833 46.88 -22.21 0.52
CA ASN A 833 46.76 -21.59 1.84
C ASN A 833 47.01 -20.08 1.80
N ARG A 834 48.01 -19.63 1.02
CA ARG A 834 48.29 -18.20 0.84
C ARG A 834 47.12 -17.47 0.24
N VAL A 835 46.55 -17.99 -0.86
CA VAL A 835 45.40 -17.37 -1.54
C VAL A 835 44.15 -17.42 -0.65
N SER A 836 43.93 -18.53 0.09
CA SER A 836 42.83 -18.65 1.05
C SER A 836 42.85 -17.55 2.12
N LEU A 837 44.01 -17.27 2.70
CA LEU A 837 44.15 -16.20 3.70
C LEU A 837 43.93 -14.79 3.09
N ALA A 838 44.50 -14.56 1.90
CA ALA A 838 44.32 -13.27 1.21
C ALA A 838 42.85 -13.03 0.82
N ALA A 839 42.16 -14.07 0.33
CA ALA A 839 40.73 -14.01 0.04
C ALA A 839 39.88 -13.62 1.24
N ALA A 840 40.09 -14.31 2.39
CA ALA A 840 39.37 -14.01 3.63
C ALA A 840 39.65 -12.59 4.13
N HIS A 841 40.91 -12.13 4.01
CA HIS A 841 41.29 -10.78 4.41
C HIS A 841 40.61 -9.71 3.53
N ALA A 842 40.59 -9.91 2.21
CA ALA A 842 39.96 -8.98 1.25
C ALA A 842 38.45 -8.80 1.50
N MET A 843 37.78 -9.83 2.01
CA MET A 843 36.33 -9.79 2.27
C MET A 843 35.95 -9.42 3.71
N LYS A 844 36.90 -9.06 4.58
CA LYS A 844 36.65 -8.82 5.99
C LYS A 844 35.62 -7.71 6.25
N ASP A 845 35.71 -6.62 5.50
CA ASP A 845 34.86 -5.45 5.62
C ASP A 845 33.81 -5.38 4.50
N TRP A 846 33.65 -6.47 3.73
CA TRP A 846 32.70 -6.53 2.62
C TRP A 846 31.34 -6.93 3.15
N THR A 847 30.53 -5.95 3.53
CA THR A 847 29.18 -6.09 4.07
C THR A 847 28.17 -5.28 3.25
N TRP A 848 26.89 -5.57 3.38
CA TRP A 848 25.85 -4.80 2.71
C TRP A 848 25.80 -3.35 3.18
N GLU A 849 26.13 -3.09 4.44
CA GLU A 849 26.21 -1.74 5.00
C GLU A 849 27.32 -0.92 4.33
N THR A 850 28.47 -1.54 4.01
CA THR A 850 29.58 -0.87 3.34
C THR A 850 29.36 -0.76 1.85
N THR A 851 28.85 -1.82 1.19
CA THR A 851 28.72 -1.87 -0.27
C THR A 851 27.51 -1.11 -0.82
N ALA A 852 26.46 -0.94 0.00
CA ALA A 852 25.25 -0.22 -0.38
C ALA A 852 25.06 1.13 0.35
N GLY A 853 26.01 1.53 1.22
CA GLY A 853 25.85 2.67 2.12
C GLY A 853 25.50 3.97 1.42
N ASP A 854 26.23 4.33 0.37
CA ASP A 854 26.01 5.57 -0.41
C ASP A 854 24.65 5.57 -1.11
N PHE A 855 24.28 4.44 -1.70
CA PHE A 855 22.97 4.29 -2.34
C PHE A 855 21.82 4.43 -1.33
N LEU A 856 21.96 3.79 -0.16
CA LEU A 856 20.93 3.86 0.87
C LEU A 856 20.77 5.28 1.45
N ALA A 857 21.89 6.01 1.64
CA ALA A 857 21.83 7.41 2.04
C ALA A 857 21.13 8.28 1.01
N ARG A 858 21.38 8.04 -0.28
CA ARG A 858 20.76 8.75 -1.41
C ARG A 858 19.26 8.42 -1.51
N LEU A 859 18.87 7.17 -1.32
CA LEU A 859 17.47 6.75 -1.26
C LEU A 859 16.72 7.44 -0.12
N GLU A 860 17.34 7.53 1.06
CA GLU A 860 16.78 8.21 2.22
C GLU A 860 16.60 9.72 2.00
N GLN A 861 17.46 10.35 1.22
CA GLN A 861 17.36 11.76 0.85
C GLN A 861 16.18 12.00 -0.09
N LEU A 862 16.06 11.22 -1.16
CA LEU A 862 14.97 11.33 -2.14
C LEU A 862 13.57 11.19 -1.55
N VAL A 863 13.42 10.30 -0.58
CA VAL A 863 12.14 10.12 0.11
C VAL A 863 11.86 11.24 1.13
N ARG A 864 12.87 12.09 1.46
CA ARG A 864 12.67 13.29 2.32
C ARG A 864 12.20 14.51 1.54
N GLU A 865 12.61 14.60 0.27
CA GLU A 865 12.19 15.65 -0.66
C GLU A 865 10.79 15.37 -1.24
#